data_3c1f92a59e7d4fdc65bf6533d6794ed6
#
_entry.id   3c1f92a59e7d4fdc65bf6533d6794ed6
#
_cell.length_a   1.000
_cell.length_b   1.000
_cell.length_c   1.000
_cell.angle_alpha   90.00
_cell.angle_beta   90.00
_cell.angle_gamma   90.00
#
_symmetry.space_group_name_H-M   'P 1'
#
loop_
_entity.id
_entity.type
_entity.pdbx_description
1 polymer ?
#
loop_
_entity_poly.entity_id
_entity_poly.type
_entity_poly.pdbx_seq_one_letter_code
_entity_poly.pdbx_strand_id
1 'polypeptide(L)'
;MTQTIWWTLSNKAILTGAAVLSSVALFAQNNFETYKKQYPDYNELIVNNATSYSISIVDKKLKVIQDNQYESMILSDNGIQNNKESFSYSDFVKLLSYDAYTVVSNGGKEKKIKVTQALEKQSRGGSVFHDDVKTKQLSFPNLEAGAKKVYEYSTEFTDPNLLHKFIFGEVLPVKNSRLEIKVDKNVNIGFKLFNDPNHLIAFNKIEKKDYTLYQWTLTDGKPFKFEGNAPSILYSVPHLIFYIEDYTADKNKVTLLGDIQRMYTYYSSFVENLNTKEDAALKEISQNITANKTSEEEKVKAIFYWVKDNIKYIAFENGYEGFIPREAALVNERKFGDCKDMASIISAMAKYAGISNVYLAWIGTRNIPYSFSEVATPSTTDHMIAVYKKGSEYIFLDATDQETAYGLPSAFIQDKEALLYNGSQYQIVKVPITAPVKNQIRDAVVINIQNEKISGSGWLQISGYNRTNTLGQLGDAANKTRFEMIKSLVLKGNNKFTLNDYCEGNLKDRDKPYEVGYDFNIENYIVKVDKELYLNLTFDKYYEKSNLEKDREANYDFDFLNQFVSSVTCLIPKEYTVKYVPKNFEIDNELLKAQFTYQLLGNTVEMKATLETKKIMLEKKDFALWNETVKKLKSAYGETIILQEK
;
A
#
# COMPACT_ATOMS: atom_id res chain seq x y z
N MET A 1 20.18 -45.64 58.59
CA MET A 1 18.92 -46.34 58.27
C MET A 1 17.97 -45.29 57.75
N THR A 2 17.76 -45.41 56.56
CA THR A 2 16.68 -45.50 55.57
C THR A 2 16.27 -44.14 55.09
N GLN A 3 16.74 -43.67 53.93
CA GLN A 3 16.42 -44.02 52.55
C GLN A 3 14.95 -43.66 52.17
N THR A 4 14.93 -42.80 51.15
CA THR A 4 14.01 -42.79 50.01
C THR A 4 12.55 -42.44 50.25
N ILE A 5 12.13 -41.28 49.71
CA ILE A 5 11.00 -41.08 48.76
C ILE A 5 10.94 -39.59 48.45
N TRP A 6 11.52 -39.18 47.33
CA TRP A 6 11.20 -37.92 46.62
C TRP A 6 11.55 -38.07 45.16
N TRP A 7 10.68 -38.71 44.41
CA TRP A 7 10.68 -38.68 42.94
C TRP A 7 9.34 -39.23 42.46
N THR A 8 8.33 -38.40 42.30
CA THR A 8 7.18 -38.61 41.39
C THR A 8 6.15 -37.49 41.61
N LEU A 9 6.37 -36.30 41.08
CA LEU A 9 5.30 -35.29 40.85
C LEU A 9 5.84 -34.16 39.97
N SER A 10 6.35 -34.43 38.78
CA SER A 10 6.65 -33.37 37.81
C SER A 10 6.44 -33.72 36.34
N ASN A 11 5.74 -34.82 36.02
CA ASN A 11 5.56 -35.25 34.62
C ASN A 11 4.09 -35.47 34.22
N LYS A 12 3.14 -34.70 34.76
CA LYS A 12 1.72 -34.79 34.33
C LYS A 12 1.10 -33.48 33.83
N ALA A 13 1.86 -32.42 33.65
CA ALA A 13 1.32 -31.13 33.17
C ALA A 13 1.62 -30.80 31.69
N ILE A 14 2.34 -31.67 30.98
CA ILE A 14 2.76 -31.42 29.56
C ILE A 14 1.93 -32.20 28.53
N LEU A 15 1.03 -33.09 28.95
CA LEU A 15 0.33 -34.02 28.04
C LEU A 15 -1.16 -33.73 27.80
N THR A 16 -1.68 -32.57 28.14
CA THR A 16 -3.10 -32.22 27.88
C THR A 16 -3.35 -31.25 26.73
N GLY A 17 -2.30 -30.76 26.05
CA GLY A 17 -2.43 -29.94 24.83
C GLY A 17 -2.55 -30.73 23.53
N ALA A 18 -2.10 -31.98 23.53
CA ALA A 18 -2.01 -32.81 22.31
C ALA A 18 -3.23 -33.68 21.98
N ALA A 19 -4.24 -33.71 22.85
CA ALA A 19 -5.31 -34.71 22.76
C ALA A 19 -6.56 -34.28 21.96
N VAL A 20 -6.64 -33.05 21.45
CA VAL A 20 -7.81 -32.59 20.65
C VAL A 20 -7.55 -32.66 19.13
N LEU A 21 -6.31 -32.87 18.71
CA LEU A 21 -5.91 -32.92 17.28
C LEU A 21 -5.86 -34.35 16.68
N SER A 22 -6.13 -35.39 17.46
CA SER A 22 -5.96 -36.79 17.03
C SER A 22 -7.14 -37.43 16.29
N SER A 23 -8.23 -36.72 15.99
CA SER A 23 -9.41 -37.29 15.32
C SER A 23 -9.51 -37.03 13.82
N VAL A 24 -8.55 -36.36 13.18
CA VAL A 24 -8.58 -36.05 11.72
C VAL A 24 -7.69 -36.99 10.87
N ALA A 25 -6.93 -37.90 11.48
CA ALA A 25 -5.91 -38.68 10.79
C ALA A 25 -6.39 -39.87 9.95
N LEU A 26 -7.69 -40.11 9.77
CA LEU A 26 -8.20 -41.34 9.15
C LEU A 26 -8.79 -41.21 7.73
N PHE A 27 -8.70 -40.05 7.08
CA PHE A 27 -9.26 -39.88 5.71
C PHE A 27 -8.25 -39.45 4.63
N ALA A 28 -6.95 -39.62 4.84
CA ALA A 28 -5.92 -39.04 3.97
C ALA A 28 -5.63 -39.81 2.66
N GLN A 29 -6.20 -40.98 2.43
CA GLN A 29 -5.70 -41.91 1.40
C GLN A 29 -6.31 -41.79 0.01
N ASN A 30 -7.34 -40.94 -0.22
CA ASN A 30 -7.99 -40.86 -1.53
C ASN A 30 -8.24 -39.45 -2.06
N ASN A 31 -7.57 -38.44 -1.49
CA ASN A 31 -7.94 -37.05 -1.80
C ASN A 31 -7.20 -36.46 -3.02
N PHE A 32 -6.05 -37.02 -3.45
CA PHE A 32 -5.27 -36.44 -4.57
C PHE A 32 -6.09 -36.39 -5.87
N GLU A 33 -6.62 -37.54 -6.32
CA GLU A 33 -7.41 -37.59 -7.57
C GLU A 33 -8.67 -36.73 -7.47
N THR A 34 -9.29 -36.67 -6.29
CA THR A 34 -10.45 -35.81 -6.03
C THR A 34 -10.08 -34.34 -6.16
N TYR A 35 -8.99 -33.92 -5.49
CA TYR A 35 -8.55 -32.53 -5.53
C TYR A 35 -8.02 -32.11 -6.91
N LYS A 36 -7.27 -32.98 -7.58
CA LYS A 36 -6.81 -32.73 -8.94
C LYS A 36 -7.97 -32.52 -9.92
N LYS A 37 -9.05 -33.28 -9.76
CA LYS A 37 -10.27 -33.14 -10.57
C LYS A 37 -11.06 -31.88 -10.19
N GLN A 38 -11.07 -31.50 -8.90
CA GLN A 38 -11.78 -30.31 -8.41
C GLN A 38 -11.06 -29.01 -8.78
N TYR A 39 -9.72 -29.04 -8.86
CA TYR A 39 -8.87 -27.87 -9.12
C TYR A 39 -7.92 -28.11 -10.30
N PRO A 40 -8.45 -28.35 -11.52
CA PRO A 40 -7.64 -28.77 -12.68
C PRO A 40 -6.64 -27.72 -13.16
N ASP A 41 -6.91 -26.43 -12.90
CA ASP A 41 -6.11 -25.29 -13.35
C ASP A 41 -5.02 -24.91 -12.34
N TYR A 42 -4.94 -25.62 -11.20
CA TYR A 42 -3.99 -25.30 -10.13
C TYR A 42 -2.92 -26.38 -9.98
N ASN A 43 -1.69 -25.96 -9.76
CA ASN A 43 -0.55 -26.85 -9.52
C ASN A 43 -0.42 -27.28 -8.06
N GLU A 44 -1.12 -26.59 -7.15
CA GLU A 44 -1.06 -26.78 -5.71
C GLU A 44 -2.37 -26.36 -5.06
N LEU A 45 -2.74 -27.03 -3.97
CA LEU A 45 -3.93 -26.76 -3.14
C LEU A 45 -3.49 -26.64 -1.69
N ILE A 46 -3.94 -25.63 -0.98
CA ILE A 46 -3.82 -25.55 0.49
C ILE A 46 -4.92 -26.43 1.10
N VAL A 47 -4.50 -27.52 1.70
CA VAL A 47 -5.44 -28.49 2.33
C VAL A 47 -5.89 -27.98 3.69
N ASN A 48 -4.97 -27.39 4.46
CA ASN A 48 -5.25 -26.84 5.78
C ASN A 48 -4.35 -25.64 6.07
N ASN A 49 -4.96 -24.52 6.45
CA ASN A 49 -4.32 -23.32 6.99
C ASN A 49 -4.98 -23.02 8.34
N ALA A 50 -4.36 -23.44 9.43
CA ALA A 50 -4.94 -23.32 10.77
C ALA A 50 -4.02 -22.54 11.70
N THR A 51 -4.61 -21.55 12.37
CA THR A 51 -3.96 -20.78 13.43
C THR A 51 -4.77 -20.91 14.70
N SER A 52 -4.09 -21.17 15.82
CA SER A 52 -4.73 -21.15 17.15
C SER A 52 -3.97 -20.23 18.09
N TYR A 53 -4.72 -19.47 18.88
CA TYR A 53 -4.20 -18.66 19.95
C TYR A 53 -4.61 -19.24 21.31
N SER A 54 -3.65 -19.28 22.24
CA SER A 54 -3.89 -19.57 23.65
C SER A 54 -3.55 -18.33 24.47
N ILE A 55 -4.58 -17.68 25.02
CA ILE A 55 -4.46 -16.47 25.82
C ILE A 55 -4.76 -16.82 27.27
N SER A 56 -3.75 -16.74 28.13
CA SER A 56 -3.81 -17.14 29.54
C SER A 56 -3.18 -16.09 30.45
N ILE A 57 -3.48 -16.18 31.74
CA ILE A 57 -2.85 -15.36 32.79
C ILE A 57 -1.82 -16.22 33.53
N VAL A 58 -0.56 -15.82 33.42
CA VAL A 58 0.57 -16.49 34.11
C VAL A 58 1.32 -15.42 34.90
N ASP A 59 1.56 -15.65 36.19
CA ASP A 59 2.24 -14.69 37.08
C ASP A 59 1.66 -13.27 37.00
N LYS A 60 0.31 -13.17 36.97
CA LYS A 60 -0.46 -11.92 36.87
C LYS A 60 -0.35 -11.16 35.54
N LYS A 61 0.33 -11.71 34.55
CA LYS A 61 0.52 -11.13 33.22
C LYS A 61 -0.14 -12.00 32.17
N LEU A 62 -0.52 -11.38 31.06
CA LEU A 62 -0.97 -12.11 29.89
C LEU A 62 0.19 -12.88 29.26
N LYS A 63 -0.10 -14.10 28.89
CA LYS A 63 0.73 -14.93 28.01
C LYS A 63 -0.08 -15.29 26.78
N VAL A 64 0.42 -14.93 25.60
CA VAL A 64 -0.23 -15.17 24.33
C VAL A 64 0.67 -16.05 23.48
N ILE A 65 0.24 -17.27 23.22
CA ILE A 65 0.91 -18.23 22.34
C ILE A 65 0.08 -18.39 21.08
N GLN A 66 0.75 -18.38 19.94
CA GLN A 66 0.17 -18.67 18.62
C GLN A 66 0.80 -19.94 18.07
N ASP A 67 -0.03 -20.92 17.71
CA ASP A 67 0.36 -22.13 17.01
C ASP A 67 -0.22 -22.11 15.59
N ASN A 68 0.63 -22.35 14.61
CA ASN A 68 0.27 -22.34 13.19
C ASN A 68 0.54 -23.72 12.59
N GLN A 69 -0.39 -24.19 11.77
CA GLN A 69 -0.30 -25.43 11.01
C GLN A 69 -0.67 -25.17 9.56
N TYR A 70 0.20 -25.56 8.66
CA TYR A 70 -0.02 -25.43 7.23
C TYR A 70 0.23 -26.76 6.53
N GLU A 71 -0.69 -27.14 5.66
CA GLU A 71 -0.59 -28.30 4.82
C GLU A 71 -1.02 -27.92 3.39
N SER A 72 -0.15 -28.15 2.41
CA SER A 72 -0.51 -28.04 1.00
C SER A 72 -0.20 -29.34 0.25
N MET A 73 -0.92 -29.58 -0.85
CA MET A 73 -0.74 -30.75 -1.71
C MET A 73 -0.36 -30.32 -3.12
N ILE A 74 0.67 -30.95 -3.66
CA ILE A 74 1.11 -30.77 -5.04
C ILE A 74 0.14 -31.51 -5.97
N LEU A 75 -0.50 -30.78 -6.89
CA LEU A 75 -1.51 -31.33 -7.80
C LEU A 75 -0.96 -31.71 -9.18
N SER A 76 0.21 -31.19 -9.56
CA SER A 76 0.85 -31.47 -10.85
C SER A 76 2.36 -31.42 -10.76
N ASP A 77 3.05 -31.95 -11.78
CA ASP A 77 4.51 -31.90 -11.87
C ASP A 77 5.06 -30.46 -11.89
N ASN A 78 4.33 -29.51 -12.42
CA ASN A 78 4.69 -28.09 -12.39
C ASN A 78 4.73 -27.54 -10.95
N GLY A 79 3.90 -28.08 -10.06
CA GLY A 79 3.87 -27.70 -8.64
C GLY A 79 5.13 -28.09 -7.85
N ILE A 80 5.93 -29.02 -8.36
CA ILE A 80 7.18 -29.45 -7.72
C ILE A 80 8.18 -28.30 -7.58
N GLN A 81 8.12 -27.30 -8.47
CA GLN A 81 8.97 -26.12 -8.39
C GLN A 81 8.66 -25.23 -7.17
N ASN A 82 7.45 -25.32 -6.61
CA ASN A 82 7.02 -24.61 -5.40
C ASN A 82 7.53 -25.30 -4.12
N ASN A 83 8.80 -25.65 -4.09
CA ASN A 83 9.39 -26.42 -2.99
C ASN A 83 9.80 -25.60 -1.76
N LYS A 84 9.45 -24.32 -1.71
CA LYS A 84 9.80 -23.42 -0.61
C LYS A 84 8.55 -22.86 0.06
N GLU A 85 8.57 -22.87 1.39
CA GLU A 85 7.63 -22.17 2.24
C GLU A 85 8.39 -21.28 3.21
N SER A 86 7.72 -20.29 3.79
CA SER A 86 8.36 -19.43 4.77
C SER A 86 7.36 -18.90 5.81
N PHE A 87 7.89 -18.63 7.00
CA PHE A 87 7.18 -17.89 8.04
C PHE A 87 8.11 -16.88 8.70
N SER A 88 7.53 -15.83 9.27
CA SER A 88 8.28 -14.74 9.89
C SER A 88 8.05 -14.67 11.40
N TYR A 89 9.03 -14.11 12.11
CA TYR A 89 9.02 -13.87 13.54
C TYR A 89 9.93 -12.67 13.85
N SER A 90 9.77 -12.08 15.06
CA SER A 90 10.46 -10.83 15.44
C SER A 90 10.66 -10.78 16.95
N ASP A 91 11.16 -9.66 17.46
CA ASP A 91 11.25 -9.42 18.92
C ASP A 91 9.87 -9.34 19.59
N PHE A 92 8.82 -8.91 18.85
CA PHE A 92 7.44 -8.94 19.34
C PHE A 92 6.76 -10.30 19.22
N VAL A 93 7.20 -11.13 18.27
CA VAL A 93 6.63 -12.44 17.96
C VAL A 93 7.75 -13.48 17.98
N LYS A 94 8.13 -13.92 19.17
CA LYS A 94 9.26 -14.81 19.39
C LYS A 94 8.97 -16.23 18.94
N LEU A 95 9.82 -16.79 18.08
CA LEU A 95 9.73 -18.18 17.67
C LEU A 95 10.09 -19.09 18.85
N LEU A 96 9.19 -20.00 19.22
CA LEU A 96 9.40 -21.01 20.27
C LEU A 96 9.87 -22.34 19.69
N SER A 97 9.20 -22.80 18.62
CA SER A 97 9.51 -24.07 17.97
C SER A 97 9.00 -24.08 16.53
N TYR A 98 9.54 -24.97 15.70
CA TYR A 98 8.98 -25.31 14.39
C TYR A 98 9.32 -26.75 14.02
N ASP A 99 8.49 -27.37 13.18
CA ASP A 99 8.77 -28.62 12.48
C ASP A 99 8.24 -28.55 11.05
N ALA A 100 8.88 -29.28 10.13
CA ALA A 100 8.49 -29.31 8.73
C ALA A 100 8.89 -30.60 8.06
N TYR A 101 8.01 -31.16 7.20
CA TYR A 101 8.27 -32.40 6.48
C TYR A 101 7.44 -32.50 5.20
N THR A 102 7.98 -33.21 4.22
CA THR A 102 7.23 -33.67 3.06
C THR A 102 6.55 -34.98 3.40
N VAL A 103 5.27 -35.14 3.03
CA VAL A 103 4.57 -36.42 3.09
C VAL A 103 4.44 -36.96 1.67
N VAL A 104 5.00 -38.13 1.42
CA VAL A 104 4.85 -38.87 0.15
C VAL A 104 4.08 -40.15 0.38
N SER A 105 3.24 -40.54 -0.59
CA SER A 105 2.47 -41.78 -0.55
C SER A 105 3.18 -42.84 -1.40
N ASN A 106 3.55 -43.98 -0.80
CA ASN A 106 4.13 -45.10 -1.53
C ASN A 106 3.35 -46.39 -1.23
N GLY A 107 2.63 -46.90 -2.24
CA GLY A 107 1.84 -48.13 -2.09
C GLY A 107 0.74 -48.03 -1.03
N GLY A 108 0.15 -46.83 -0.82
CA GLY A 108 -0.89 -46.61 0.17
C GLY A 108 -0.39 -46.36 1.60
N LYS A 109 0.93 -46.26 1.81
CA LYS A 109 1.55 -45.88 3.10
C LYS A 109 2.14 -44.47 2.98
N GLU A 110 1.82 -43.59 3.92
CA GLU A 110 2.45 -42.28 4.03
C GLU A 110 3.85 -42.40 4.67
N LYS A 111 4.81 -41.70 4.06
CA LYS A 111 6.16 -41.55 4.57
C LYS A 111 6.46 -40.07 4.79
N LYS A 112 6.86 -39.71 6.00
CA LYS A 112 7.35 -38.37 6.35
C LYS A 112 8.84 -38.25 6.06
N ILE A 113 9.22 -37.20 5.32
CA ILE A 113 10.62 -36.87 5.00
C ILE A 113 10.88 -35.49 5.59
N LYS A 114 11.71 -35.44 6.64
CA LYS A 114 11.98 -34.22 7.39
C LYS A 114 12.67 -33.16 6.51
N VAL A 115 12.25 -31.90 6.64
CA VAL A 115 12.96 -30.76 6.08
C VAL A 115 14.21 -30.50 6.91
N THR A 116 15.36 -30.62 6.30
CA THR A 116 16.67 -30.37 6.93
C THR A 116 17.30 -29.06 6.48
N GLN A 117 16.82 -28.50 5.37
CA GLN A 117 17.28 -27.21 4.83
C GLN A 117 16.33 -26.10 5.23
N ALA A 118 16.69 -25.37 6.26
CA ALA A 118 15.99 -24.16 6.71
C ALA A 118 16.98 -23.00 6.71
N LEU A 119 16.69 -21.97 5.92
CA LEU A 119 17.49 -20.76 5.81
C LEU A 119 16.79 -19.62 6.56
N GLU A 120 17.53 -18.99 7.47
CA GLU A 120 17.07 -17.77 8.12
C GLU A 120 17.58 -16.55 7.36
N LYS A 121 16.69 -15.65 7.01
CA LYS A 121 17.00 -14.39 6.33
C LYS A 121 16.42 -13.24 7.16
N GLN A 122 17.16 -12.15 7.26
CA GLN A 122 16.56 -10.88 7.66
C GLN A 122 15.66 -10.36 6.54
N SER A 123 14.45 -9.96 6.88
CA SER A 123 13.60 -9.23 5.93
C SER A 123 14.25 -7.88 5.67
N ARG A 124 14.50 -7.54 4.39
CA ARG A 124 15.00 -6.22 4.00
C ARG A 124 14.06 -5.68 2.93
N GLY A 125 13.17 -4.80 3.33
CA GLY A 125 12.45 -3.93 2.38
C GLY A 125 13.41 -2.90 1.76
N GLY A 126 13.13 -2.39 0.57
CA GLY A 126 14.04 -1.49 -0.15
C GLY A 126 14.39 -0.17 0.58
N SER A 127 13.54 0.29 1.50
CA SER A 127 13.73 1.50 2.32
C SER A 127 14.04 1.19 3.80
N VAL A 128 14.06 -0.08 4.21
CA VAL A 128 14.35 -0.51 5.58
C VAL A 128 15.81 -0.94 5.66
N PHE A 129 16.62 -0.23 6.43
CA PHE A 129 18.03 -0.55 6.63
C PHE A 129 18.23 -1.68 7.64
N HIS A 130 17.43 -1.69 8.70
CA HIS A 130 17.46 -2.70 9.74
C HIS A 130 16.04 -2.98 10.24
N ASP A 131 15.66 -4.27 10.21
CA ASP A 131 14.41 -4.79 10.71
C ASP A 131 14.74 -6.01 11.58
N ASP A 132 14.04 -6.17 12.70
CA ASP A 132 14.16 -7.35 13.56
C ASP A 132 13.36 -8.54 13.03
N VAL A 133 12.56 -8.34 11.99
CA VAL A 133 11.80 -9.41 11.35
C VAL A 133 12.73 -10.37 10.63
N LYS A 134 12.69 -11.62 11.09
CA LYS A 134 13.40 -12.75 10.51
C LYS A 134 12.41 -13.64 9.78
N THR A 135 12.79 -14.10 8.60
CA THR A 135 12.02 -15.06 7.82
C THR A 135 12.76 -16.39 7.79
N LYS A 136 12.10 -17.44 8.25
CA LYS A 136 12.58 -18.82 8.13
C LYS A 136 12.05 -19.40 6.82
N GLN A 137 12.93 -19.66 5.86
CA GLN A 137 12.60 -20.31 4.59
C GLN A 137 12.91 -21.80 4.67
N LEU A 138 11.91 -22.63 4.43
CA LEU A 138 11.93 -24.09 4.45
C LEU A 138 12.04 -24.61 3.02
N SER A 139 12.92 -25.58 2.75
CA SER A 139 13.03 -26.24 1.44
C SER A 139 12.57 -27.70 1.55
N PHE A 140 11.44 -28.02 0.93
CA PHE A 140 10.80 -29.33 1.00
C PHE A 140 11.44 -30.30 0.00
N PRO A 141 12.00 -31.42 0.47
CA PRO A 141 12.60 -32.43 -0.40
C PRO A 141 11.56 -33.38 -0.98
N ASN A 142 11.93 -34.08 -2.04
CA ASN A 142 11.19 -35.22 -2.60
C ASN A 142 9.71 -34.91 -2.94
N LEU A 143 9.43 -33.73 -3.49
CA LEU A 143 8.09 -33.40 -3.96
C LEU A 143 7.77 -34.17 -5.25
N GLU A 144 6.57 -34.65 -5.34
CA GLU A 144 5.95 -35.30 -6.51
C GLU A 144 4.45 -34.97 -6.53
N ALA A 145 3.77 -35.21 -7.61
CA ALA A 145 2.31 -35.04 -7.65
C ALA A 145 1.65 -35.96 -6.61
N GLY A 146 0.79 -35.38 -5.76
CA GLY A 146 0.18 -36.03 -4.60
C GLY A 146 0.99 -35.90 -3.29
N ALA A 147 2.24 -35.44 -3.34
CA ALA A 147 3.00 -35.14 -2.12
C ALA A 147 2.43 -33.91 -1.40
N LYS A 148 2.59 -33.89 -0.08
CA LYS A 148 2.18 -32.77 0.75
C LYS A 148 3.39 -32.07 1.37
N LYS A 149 3.35 -30.73 1.42
CA LYS A 149 4.20 -29.91 2.28
C LYS A 149 3.47 -29.67 3.58
N VAL A 150 4.08 -30.02 4.71
CA VAL A 150 3.50 -29.78 6.04
C VAL A 150 4.52 -29.06 6.88
N TYR A 151 4.12 -27.96 7.50
CA TYR A 151 4.91 -27.30 8.52
C TYR A 151 4.02 -26.73 9.63
N GLU A 152 4.61 -26.69 10.82
CA GLU A 152 4.01 -26.09 12.00
C GLU A 152 5.05 -25.25 12.73
N TYR A 153 4.61 -24.19 13.37
CA TYR A 153 5.46 -23.37 14.23
C TYR A 153 4.64 -22.72 15.33
N SER A 154 5.31 -22.49 16.46
CA SER A 154 4.76 -21.84 17.65
C SER A 154 5.51 -20.56 17.95
N THR A 155 4.77 -19.51 18.27
CA THR A 155 5.32 -18.20 18.63
C THR A 155 4.69 -17.66 19.89
N GLU A 156 5.40 -16.75 20.60
CA GLU A 156 4.91 -16.02 21.75
C GLU A 156 4.90 -14.53 21.45
N PHE A 157 3.75 -13.89 21.64
CA PHE A 157 3.62 -12.44 21.57
C PHE A 157 4.11 -11.80 22.86
N THR A 158 5.08 -10.89 22.76
CA THR A 158 5.66 -10.18 23.90
C THR A 158 4.86 -8.93 24.29
N ASP A 159 4.09 -8.37 23.34
CA ASP A 159 3.15 -7.29 23.56
C ASP A 159 1.72 -7.72 23.15
N PRO A 160 0.78 -7.84 24.09
CA PRO A 160 -0.59 -8.26 23.81
C PRO A 160 -1.42 -7.21 23.04
N ASN A 161 -0.92 -5.97 22.88
CA ASN A 161 -1.56 -4.95 22.05
C ASN A 161 -1.27 -5.12 20.54
N LEU A 162 -0.24 -5.89 20.17
CA LEU A 162 0.26 -6.04 18.82
C LEU A 162 -0.09 -7.40 18.20
N LEU A 163 -1.34 -7.84 18.35
CA LEU A 163 -1.80 -9.11 17.77
C LEU A 163 -2.01 -8.99 16.26
N HIS A 164 -1.75 -10.09 15.55
CA HIS A 164 -1.88 -10.12 14.10
C HIS A 164 -3.32 -10.36 13.66
N LYS A 165 -3.69 -9.80 12.51
CA LYS A 165 -4.91 -10.16 11.80
C LYS A 165 -4.77 -11.55 11.18
N PHE A 166 -5.89 -12.29 11.07
CA PHE A 166 -5.95 -13.58 10.36
C PHE A 166 -6.67 -13.40 9.02
N ILE A 167 -6.01 -13.81 7.93
CA ILE A 167 -6.55 -13.75 6.57
C ILE A 167 -6.98 -15.15 6.18
N PHE A 168 -8.28 -15.32 5.81
CA PHE A 168 -8.85 -16.62 5.46
C PHE A 168 -8.59 -17.01 4.00
N GLY A 169 -8.43 -16.03 3.10
CA GLY A 169 -8.19 -16.27 1.68
C GLY A 169 -6.70 -16.35 1.34
N GLU A 170 -6.40 -17.08 0.27
CA GLU A 170 -5.04 -17.27 -0.26
C GLU A 170 -5.04 -17.11 -1.80
N VAL A 171 -3.87 -16.97 -2.41
CA VAL A 171 -3.69 -16.97 -3.87
C VAL A 171 -3.90 -18.36 -4.49
N LEU A 172 -3.78 -19.39 -3.68
CA LEU A 172 -4.10 -20.77 -4.01
C LEU A 172 -5.49 -21.12 -3.48
N PRO A 173 -6.21 -22.08 -4.08
CA PRO A 173 -7.44 -22.59 -3.50
C PRO A 173 -7.15 -23.19 -2.12
N VAL A 174 -8.05 -22.94 -1.17
CA VAL A 174 -7.94 -23.40 0.22
C VAL A 174 -9.09 -24.33 0.55
N LYS A 175 -8.79 -25.57 0.93
CA LYS A 175 -9.81 -26.51 1.34
C LYS A 175 -10.37 -26.19 2.72
N ASN A 176 -9.51 -25.83 3.67
CA ASN A 176 -9.89 -25.49 5.03
C ASN A 176 -8.98 -24.39 5.59
N SER A 177 -9.56 -23.26 5.99
CA SER A 177 -8.86 -22.17 6.68
C SER A 177 -9.55 -21.92 8.02
N ARG A 178 -8.80 -22.01 9.12
CA ARG A 178 -9.36 -21.99 10.48
C ARG A 178 -8.57 -21.11 11.42
N LEU A 179 -9.30 -20.27 12.15
CA LEU A 179 -8.80 -19.54 13.30
C LEU A 179 -9.50 -20.03 14.58
N GLU A 180 -8.71 -20.33 15.60
CA GLU A 180 -9.20 -20.64 16.95
C GLU A 180 -8.57 -19.71 17.98
N ILE A 181 -9.36 -19.20 18.92
CA ILE A 181 -8.87 -18.39 20.04
C ILE A 181 -9.41 -18.98 21.34
N LYS A 182 -8.52 -19.59 22.11
CA LYS A 182 -8.80 -20.08 23.46
C LYS A 182 -8.39 -19.02 24.47
N VAL A 183 -9.34 -18.53 25.22
CA VAL A 183 -9.16 -17.39 26.12
C VAL A 183 -9.49 -17.81 27.56
N ASP A 184 -8.59 -17.52 28.50
CA ASP A 184 -8.88 -17.66 29.94
C ASP A 184 -10.17 -16.92 30.31
N LYS A 185 -10.94 -17.45 31.28
CA LYS A 185 -12.22 -16.89 31.66
C LYS A 185 -12.15 -15.44 32.20
N ASN A 186 -11.00 -15.03 32.70
CA ASN A 186 -10.76 -13.69 33.20
C ASN A 186 -10.17 -12.72 32.15
N VAL A 187 -10.18 -13.09 30.88
CA VAL A 187 -9.73 -12.26 29.77
C VAL A 187 -10.89 -11.98 28.84
N ASN A 188 -11.10 -10.72 28.48
CA ASN A 188 -12.08 -10.28 27.50
C ASN A 188 -11.38 -9.92 26.17
N ILE A 189 -11.95 -10.40 25.06
CA ILE A 189 -11.49 -10.07 23.72
C ILE A 189 -12.60 -9.42 22.90
N GLY A 190 -12.23 -8.46 22.06
CA GLY A 190 -13.05 -7.96 20.96
C GLY A 190 -12.54 -8.52 19.63
N PHE A 191 -13.43 -8.60 18.64
CA PHE A 191 -13.05 -9.01 17.29
C PHE A 191 -13.97 -8.41 16.24
N LYS A 192 -13.47 -8.29 15.01
CA LYS A 192 -14.26 -7.88 13.84
C LYS A 192 -13.84 -8.67 12.62
N LEU A 193 -14.84 -9.24 11.94
CA LEU A 193 -14.70 -9.94 10.66
C LEU A 193 -14.99 -8.95 9.52
N PHE A 194 -14.14 -8.96 8.51
CA PHE A 194 -14.24 -8.10 7.33
C PHE A 194 -14.35 -8.92 6.05
N ASN A 195 -15.00 -8.35 5.04
CA ASN A 195 -15.11 -8.88 3.67
C ASN A 195 -15.74 -10.28 3.56
N ASP A 196 -16.71 -10.57 4.41
CA ASP A 196 -17.53 -11.81 4.31
C ASP A 196 -19.02 -11.50 4.10
N PRO A 197 -19.41 -10.82 3.00
CA PRO A 197 -20.80 -10.43 2.73
C PRO A 197 -21.74 -11.62 2.48
N ASN A 198 -21.18 -12.77 2.14
CA ASN A 198 -21.95 -13.99 1.86
C ASN A 198 -21.98 -14.95 3.05
N HIS A 199 -21.44 -14.57 4.21
CA HIS A 199 -21.38 -15.38 5.43
C HIS A 199 -20.78 -16.78 5.20
N LEU A 200 -19.66 -16.83 4.46
CA LEU A 200 -18.94 -18.07 4.15
C LEU A 200 -18.12 -18.58 5.33
N ILE A 201 -17.80 -17.72 6.28
CA ILE A 201 -17.02 -18.06 7.47
C ILE A 201 -17.97 -18.49 8.59
N ALA A 202 -17.95 -19.76 8.89
CA ALA A 202 -18.71 -20.32 10.01
C ALA A 202 -18.07 -19.88 11.34
N PHE A 203 -18.89 -19.37 12.26
CA PHE A 203 -18.47 -18.98 13.61
C PHE A 203 -19.08 -19.87 14.68
N ASN A 204 -18.28 -20.28 15.66
CA ASN A 204 -18.71 -21.04 16.80
C ASN A 204 -18.04 -20.50 18.10
N LYS A 205 -18.80 -20.40 19.19
CA LYS A 205 -18.33 -20.02 20.51
C LYS A 205 -18.68 -21.10 21.51
N ILE A 206 -17.68 -21.62 22.23
CA ILE A 206 -17.84 -22.68 23.21
C ILE A 206 -17.37 -22.18 24.57
N GLU A 207 -18.28 -22.04 25.52
CA GLU A 207 -17.95 -21.64 26.88
C GLU A 207 -17.69 -22.87 27.76
N LYS A 208 -16.58 -22.88 28.45
CA LYS A 208 -16.17 -23.87 29.43
C LYS A 208 -15.99 -23.23 30.78
N LYS A 209 -15.76 -24.03 31.84
CA LYS A 209 -15.60 -23.53 33.22
C LYS A 209 -14.42 -22.56 33.33
N ASP A 210 -13.28 -22.88 32.68
CA ASP A 210 -12.01 -22.20 32.87
C ASP A 210 -11.59 -21.37 31.64
N TYR A 211 -12.27 -21.52 30.50
CA TYR A 211 -11.94 -20.80 29.26
C TYR A 211 -13.15 -20.66 28.33
N THR A 212 -13.03 -19.74 27.39
CA THR A 212 -13.91 -19.63 26.21
C THR A 212 -13.10 -19.94 24.95
N LEU A 213 -13.67 -20.74 24.04
CA LEU A 213 -13.09 -21.04 22.73
C LEU A 213 -13.93 -20.38 21.65
N TYR A 214 -13.30 -19.55 20.84
CA TYR A 214 -13.86 -18.93 19.64
C TYR A 214 -13.27 -19.63 18.42
N GLN A 215 -14.08 -19.94 17.45
CA GLN A 215 -13.66 -20.66 16.23
C GLN A 215 -14.30 -20.03 15.00
N TRP A 216 -13.49 -19.79 13.98
CA TRP A 216 -13.93 -19.36 12.65
C TRP A 216 -13.35 -20.30 11.60
N THR A 217 -14.18 -20.72 10.65
CA THR A 217 -13.78 -21.70 9.63
C THR A 217 -14.31 -21.27 8.27
N LEU A 218 -13.42 -21.20 7.29
CA LEU A 218 -13.73 -21.09 5.87
C LEU A 218 -13.45 -22.44 5.22
N THR A 219 -14.45 -23.02 4.54
CA THR A 219 -14.29 -24.26 3.78
C THR A 219 -14.44 -23.95 2.29
N ASP A 220 -13.61 -24.59 1.45
CA ASP A 220 -13.59 -24.40 -0.01
C ASP A 220 -13.41 -22.93 -0.42
N GLY A 221 -12.44 -22.26 0.22
CA GLY A 221 -12.08 -20.88 -0.06
C GLY A 221 -11.56 -20.70 -1.49
N LYS A 222 -12.18 -19.77 -2.22
CA LYS A 222 -11.73 -19.38 -3.56
C LYS A 222 -10.41 -18.61 -3.49
N PRO A 223 -9.48 -18.86 -4.42
CA PRO A 223 -8.27 -18.08 -4.52
C PRO A 223 -8.58 -16.62 -4.91
N PHE A 224 -7.88 -15.68 -4.34
CA PHE A 224 -7.90 -14.31 -4.84
C PHE A 224 -6.83 -14.11 -5.91
N LYS A 225 -7.07 -13.15 -6.81
CA LYS A 225 -6.13 -12.79 -7.88
C LYS A 225 -5.50 -11.43 -7.58
N PHE A 226 -4.23 -11.29 -7.91
CA PHE A 226 -3.60 -9.97 -8.00
C PHE A 226 -4.02 -9.33 -9.32
N GLU A 227 -4.76 -8.24 -9.22
CA GLU A 227 -5.24 -7.47 -10.38
C GLU A 227 -4.49 -6.14 -10.44
N GLY A 228 -4.20 -5.66 -11.66
CA GLY A 228 -3.50 -4.38 -11.82
C GLY A 228 -4.29 -3.23 -11.19
N ASN A 229 -3.61 -2.30 -10.51
CA ASN A 229 -4.21 -1.18 -9.78
C ASN A 229 -5.23 -1.61 -8.71
N ALA A 230 -5.14 -2.84 -8.20
CA ALA A 230 -5.93 -3.22 -7.05
C ALA A 230 -5.36 -2.56 -5.78
N PRO A 231 -6.20 -2.08 -4.85
CA PRO A 231 -5.75 -1.71 -3.52
C PRO A 231 -5.26 -2.92 -2.74
N SER A 232 -4.84 -2.73 -1.49
CA SER A 232 -4.47 -3.83 -0.60
C SER A 232 -5.53 -4.94 -0.59
N ILE A 233 -5.10 -6.21 -0.49
CA ILE A 233 -6.00 -7.38 -0.37
C ILE A 233 -6.98 -7.24 0.80
N LEU A 234 -6.66 -6.43 1.79
CA LEU A 234 -7.54 -6.15 2.94
C LEU A 234 -8.85 -5.45 2.55
N TYR A 235 -8.98 -4.93 1.33
CA TYR A 235 -10.25 -4.39 0.81
C TYR A 235 -11.21 -5.47 0.30
N SER A 236 -10.72 -6.66 -0.02
CA SER A 236 -11.54 -7.69 -0.70
C SER A 236 -11.48 -9.07 -0.05
N VAL A 237 -10.34 -9.44 0.56
CA VAL A 237 -10.14 -10.79 1.09
C VAL A 237 -10.73 -10.90 2.51
N PRO A 238 -11.50 -11.95 2.82
CA PRO A 238 -12.05 -12.18 4.15
C PRO A 238 -10.95 -12.29 5.21
N HIS A 239 -11.05 -11.50 6.27
CA HIS A 239 -10.07 -11.51 7.36
C HIS A 239 -10.68 -11.06 8.68
N LEU A 240 -10.05 -11.44 9.77
CA LEU A 240 -10.47 -11.12 11.13
C LEU A 240 -9.37 -10.38 11.87
N ILE A 241 -9.76 -9.30 12.53
CA ILE A 241 -8.95 -8.60 13.53
C ILE A 241 -9.54 -8.91 14.89
N PHE A 242 -8.70 -9.31 15.82
CA PHE A 242 -9.08 -9.46 17.22
C PHE A 242 -8.07 -8.77 18.12
N TYR A 243 -8.50 -8.44 19.33
CA TYR A 243 -7.69 -7.71 20.30
C TYR A 243 -8.15 -8.08 21.72
N ILE A 244 -7.28 -7.87 22.71
CA ILE A 244 -7.61 -8.07 24.11
C ILE A 244 -8.12 -6.74 24.67
N GLU A 245 -9.34 -6.75 25.20
CA GLU A 245 -9.96 -5.56 25.80
C GLU A 245 -9.43 -5.31 27.20
N ASP A 246 -9.43 -6.35 28.00
CA ASP A 246 -8.98 -6.32 29.39
C ASP A 246 -8.77 -7.73 29.95
N TYR A 247 -8.13 -7.79 31.11
CA TYR A 247 -8.05 -9.01 31.90
C TYR A 247 -8.06 -8.70 33.40
N THR A 248 -8.43 -9.69 34.22
CA THR A 248 -8.46 -9.55 35.69
C THR A 248 -7.47 -10.53 36.32
N ALA A 249 -6.44 -10.00 37.00
CA ALA A 249 -5.49 -10.76 37.80
C ALA A 249 -5.53 -10.30 39.25
N ASP A 250 -5.66 -11.22 40.21
CA ASP A 250 -5.72 -10.92 41.63
C ASP A 250 -6.74 -9.81 41.98
N LYS A 251 -7.93 -9.85 41.38
CA LYS A 251 -8.99 -8.86 41.49
C LYS A 251 -8.67 -7.47 40.88
N ASN A 252 -7.51 -7.28 40.32
CA ASN A 252 -7.14 -6.05 39.61
C ASN A 252 -7.46 -6.19 38.12
N LYS A 253 -8.28 -5.28 37.62
CA LYS A 253 -8.59 -5.19 36.18
C LYS A 253 -7.53 -4.37 35.47
N VAL A 254 -6.93 -4.95 34.45
CA VAL A 254 -5.99 -4.29 33.55
C VAL A 254 -6.69 -4.10 32.21
N THR A 255 -6.78 -2.87 31.74
CA THR A 255 -7.42 -2.48 30.48
C THR A 255 -6.37 -2.29 29.40
N LEU A 256 -6.61 -2.78 28.17
CA LEU A 256 -5.68 -2.71 27.04
C LEU A 256 -6.28 -1.89 25.88
N LEU A 257 -7.07 -2.53 25.03
CA LEU A 257 -7.64 -1.95 23.80
C LEU A 257 -9.18 -1.98 23.83
N GLY A 258 -9.84 -1.66 22.71
CA GLY A 258 -11.29 -1.78 22.52
C GLY A 258 -12.01 -0.47 22.28
N ASP A 259 -11.37 0.66 22.53
CA ASP A 259 -11.85 1.98 22.13
C ASP A 259 -10.67 2.91 21.78
N ILE A 260 -11.01 4.04 21.16
CA ILE A 260 -10.00 5.00 20.65
C ILE A 260 -9.19 5.60 21.81
N GLN A 261 -9.83 5.86 22.97
CA GLN A 261 -9.13 6.44 24.12
C GLN A 261 -8.05 5.49 24.67
N ARG A 262 -8.34 4.19 24.73
CA ARG A 262 -7.37 3.18 25.18
C ARG A 262 -6.22 3.01 24.20
N MET A 263 -6.53 2.95 22.91
CA MET A 263 -5.51 2.93 21.85
C MET A 263 -4.65 4.20 21.90
N TYR A 264 -5.27 5.37 22.09
CA TYR A 264 -4.54 6.63 22.24
C TYR A 264 -3.64 6.61 23.48
N THR A 265 -4.10 6.07 24.62
CA THR A 265 -3.29 5.93 25.84
C THR A 265 -2.06 5.04 25.58
N TYR A 266 -2.24 3.92 24.88
CA TYR A 266 -1.13 3.05 24.48
C TYR A 266 -0.12 3.81 23.61
N TYR A 267 -0.57 4.51 22.59
CA TYR A 267 0.31 5.28 21.70
C TYR A 267 0.96 6.49 22.38
N SER A 268 0.24 7.16 23.28
CA SER A 268 0.77 8.32 24.03
C SER A 268 2.00 7.95 24.85
N SER A 269 2.06 6.73 25.39
CA SER A 269 3.22 6.23 26.13
C SER A 269 4.52 6.22 25.34
N PHE A 270 4.45 6.20 24.00
CA PHE A 270 5.61 6.24 23.11
C PHE A 270 6.17 7.64 22.88
N VAL A 271 5.37 8.70 23.12
CA VAL A 271 5.74 10.07 22.74
C VAL A 271 5.65 11.08 23.89
N GLU A 272 5.09 10.73 25.04
CA GLU A 272 4.88 11.65 26.17
C GLU A 272 6.17 12.29 26.70
N ASN A 273 7.30 11.59 26.59
CA ASN A 273 8.62 12.06 27.02
C ASN A 273 9.53 12.50 25.86
N LEU A 274 9.00 12.53 24.63
CA LEU A 274 9.77 12.87 23.43
C LEU A 274 10.13 14.35 23.37
N ASN A 275 11.38 14.67 23.04
CA ASN A 275 11.88 16.04 22.86
C ASN A 275 11.66 16.96 24.07
N THR A 276 11.76 16.41 25.28
CA THR A 276 11.61 17.18 26.53
C THR A 276 12.84 18.02 26.85
N LYS A 277 14.01 17.59 26.39
CA LYS A 277 15.27 18.34 26.53
C LYS A 277 15.51 19.22 25.30
N GLU A 278 15.87 20.47 25.55
CA GLU A 278 16.23 21.38 24.47
C GLU A 278 17.59 21.01 23.87
N ASP A 279 17.67 20.95 22.55
CA ASP A 279 18.90 20.82 21.79
C ASP A 279 19.29 22.19 21.21
N ALA A 280 20.40 22.74 21.67
CA ALA A 280 20.85 24.10 21.30
C ALA A 280 21.19 24.23 19.81
N ALA A 281 21.79 23.18 19.21
CA ALA A 281 22.17 23.20 17.79
C ALA A 281 20.95 23.18 16.88
N LEU A 282 19.99 22.30 17.16
CA LEU A 282 18.74 22.22 16.39
C LEU A 282 17.88 23.47 16.58
N LYS A 283 17.87 24.05 17.78
CA LYS A 283 17.19 25.31 18.07
C LYS A 283 17.81 26.49 17.25
N GLU A 284 19.12 26.60 17.21
CA GLU A 284 19.81 27.60 16.38
C GLU A 284 19.46 27.43 14.91
N ILE A 285 19.50 26.21 14.38
CA ILE A 285 19.10 25.93 12.99
C ILE A 285 17.66 26.39 12.76
N SER A 286 16.73 25.99 13.64
CA SER A 286 15.31 26.36 13.51
C SER A 286 15.11 27.87 13.50
N GLN A 287 15.75 28.58 14.41
CA GLN A 287 15.69 30.05 14.50
C GLN A 287 16.24 30.71 13.25
N ASN A 288 17.40 30.25 12.76
CA ASN A 288 18.04 30.81 11.57
C ASN A 288 17.20 30.68 10.31
N ILE A 289 16.61 29.48 10.03
CA ILE A 289 15.79 29.27 8.83
C ILE A 289 14.46 29.99 8.90
N THR A 290 13.99 30.36 10.09
CA THR A 290 12.72 31.06 10.32
C THR A 290 12.84 32.56 10.59
N ALA A 291 14.05 33.09 10.76
CA ALA A 291 14.31 34.49 11.16
C ALA A 291 13.66 35.53 10.24
N ASN A 292 13.68 35.30 8.92
CA ASN A 292 13.12 36.22 7.91
C ASN A 292 11.72 35.84 7.46
N LYS A 293 11.03 34.96 8.18
CA LYS A 293 9.66 34.54 7.87
C LYS A 293 8.66 35.35 8.67
N THR A 294 7.68 35.92 7.99
CA THR A 294 6.74 36.87 8.60
C THR A 294 5.51 36.19 9.19
N SER A 295 5.10 35.06 8.61
CA SER A 295 3.95 34.27 9.08
C SER A 295 4.40 32.94 9.70
N GLU A 296 3.55 32.41 10.58
CA GLU A 296 3.72 31.07 11.16
C GLU A 296 3.78 29.99 10.08
N GLU A 297 2.91 30.10 9.05
CA GLU A 297 2.89 29.18 7.93
C GLU A 297 4.22 29.17 7.14
N GLU A 298 4.80 30.34 6.86
CA GLU A 298 6.12 30.41 6.20
C GLU A 298 7.22 29.77 7.04
N LYS A 299 7.17 29.91 8.37
CA LYS A 299 8.11 29.23 9.28
C LYS A 299 7.96 27.73 9.22
N VAL A 300 6.70 27.21 9.32
CA VAL A 300 6.41 25.76 9.22
C VAL A 300 6.87 25.21 7.87
N LYS A 301 6.60 25.92 6.78
CA LYS A 301 7.04 25.54 5.44
C LYS A 301 8.57 25.48 5.32
N ALA A 302 9.27 26.46 5.89
CA ALA A 302 10.73 26.49 5.91
C ALA A 302 11.32 25.30 6.70
N ILE A 303 10.73 24.97 7.85
CA ILE A 303 11.10 23.79 8.65
C ILE A 303 10.86 22.51 7.86
N PHE A 304 9.67 22.36 7.27
CA PHE A 304 9.30 21.18 6.47
C PHE A 304 10.30 20.92 5.33
N TYR A 305 10.64 21.95 4.55
CA TYR A 305 11.60 21.81 3.46
C TYR A 305 13.02 21.57 3.97
N TRP A 306 13.40 22.21 5.09
CA TRP A 306 14.70 21.94 5.67
C TRP A 306 14.84 20.46 6.07
N VAL A 307 13.82 19.87 6.69
CA VAL A 307 13.84 18.45 7.06
C VAL A 307 13.97 17.59 5.81
N LYS A 308 13.18 17.83 4.76
CA LYS A 308 13.26 17.10 3.48
C LYS A 308 14.64 17.20 2.81
N ASP A 309 15.32 18.34 2.93
CA ASP A 309 16.62 18.56 2.30
C ASP A 309 17.80 18.01 3.12
N ASN A 310 17.65 17.89 4.44
CA ASN A 310 18.75 17.57 5.35
C ASN A 310 18.65 16.21 6.04
N ILE A 311 17.49 15.59 6.08
CA ILE A 311 17.26 14.30 6.73
C ILE A 311 16.90 13.27 5.67
N LYS A 312 17.71 12.23 5.53
CA LYS A 312 17.46 11.14 4.60
C LYS A 312 16.48 10.13 5.21
N TYR A 313 15.48 9.70 4.44
CA TYR A 313 14.57 8.64 4.88
C TYR A 313 15.31 7.29 4.91
N ILE A 314 15.44 6.72 6.10
CA ILE A 314 15.97 5.37 6.34
C ILE A 314 15.23 4.80 7.53
N ALA A 315 14.52 3.68 7.32
CA ALA A 315 13.78 3.01 8.38
C ALA A 315 14.69 2.09 9.20
N PHE A 316 14.53 2.18 10.52
CA PHE A 316 15.09 1.25 11.51
C PHE A 316 13.92 0.77 12.38
N GLU A 317 13.58 -0.50 12.27
CA GLU A 317 12.37 -1.07 12.85
C GLU A 317 12.72 -2.24 13.78
N ASN A 318 13.60 -2.01 14.77
CA ASN A 318 14.00 -3.02 15.73
C ASN A 318 13.10 -2.95 16.98
N GLY A 319 12.18 -3.88 17.13
CA GLY A 319 11.25 -3.93 18.25
C GLY A 319 10.49 -2.61 18.40
N TYR A 320 10.46 -2.05 19.60
CA TYR A 320 9.77 -0.78 19.86
C TYR A 320 10.35 0.43 19.11
N GLU A 321 11.55 0.37 18.52
CA GLU A 321 12.03 1.41 17.62
C GLU A 321 11.16 1.57 16.37
N GLY A 322 10.39 0.54 15.98
CA GLY A 322 9.35 0.63 14.95
C GLY A 322 8.16 1.51 15.35
N PHE A 323 7.94 1.77 16.65
CA PHE A 323 6.80 2.54 17.18
C PHE A 323 7.21 3.85 17.85
N ILE A 324 8.37 3.89 18.49
CA ILE A 324 8.85 5.05 19.28
C ILE A 324 9.70 5.96 18.39
N PRO A 325 9.30 7.22 18.19
CA PRO A 325 10.14 8.20 17.48
C PRO A 325 11.44 8.45 18.24
N ARG A 326 12.52 8.69 17.50
CA ARG A 326 13.79 9.12 18.08
C ARG A 326 13.74 10.61 18.45
N GLU A 327 14.54 10.97 19.45
CA GLU A 327 14.77 12.37 19.83
C GLU A 327 15.24 13.18 18.61
N ALA A 328 14.68 14.36 18.40
CA ALA A 328 15.00 15.24 17.28
C ALA A 328 16.49 15.61 17.20
N ALA A 329 17.16 15.73 18.35
CA ALA A 329 18.61 15.94 18.43
C ALA A 329 19.39 14.81 17.77
N LEU A 330 19.02 13.55 18.04
CA LEU A 330 19.65 12.36 17.47
C LEU A 330 19.40 12.25 15.96
N VAL A 331 18.17 12.57 15.51
CA VAL A 331 17.82 12.62 14.08
C VAL A 331 18.66 13.66 13.37
N ASN A 332 18.81 14.85 13.95
CA ASN A 332 19.66 15.93 13.41
C ASN A 332 21.14 15.54 13.36
N GLU A 333 21.65 14.88 14.40
CA GLU A 333 23.04 14.40 14.44
C GLU A 333 23.32 13.37 13.34
N ARG A 334 22.43 12.38 13.18
CA ARG A 334 22.58 11.27 12.24
C ARG A 334 22.25 11.63 10.80
N LYS A 335 21.45 12.67 10.56
CA LYS A 335 20.95 13.11 9.26
C LYS A 335 20.11 12.05 8.53
N PHE A 336 19.52 11.11 9.28
CA PHE A 336 18.54 10.16 8.77
C PHE A 336 17.52 9.76 9.85
N GLY A 337 16.39 9.28 9.41
CA GLY A 337 15.31 8.76 10.22
C GLY A 337 14.17 8.23 9.36
N ASP A 338 13.19 7.60 9.98
CA ASP A 338 11.97 7.14 9.31
C ASP A 338 10.79 8.11 9.50
N CYS A 339 9.56 7.69 9.16
CA CYS A 339 8.38 8.54 9.19
C CYS A 339 8.17 9.24 10.55
N LYS A 340 8.27 8.49 11.64
CA LYS A 340 8.09 9.01 13.00
C LYS A 340 9.21 9.94 13.44
N ASP A 341 10.43 9.69 12.99
CA ASP A 341 11.60 10.53 13.25
C ASP A 341 11.49 11.88 12.51
N MET A 342 10.99 11.84 11.25
CA MET A 342 10.68 13.04 10.48
C MET A 342 9.60 13.89 11.18
N ALA A 343 8.56 13.25 11.70
CA ALA A 343 7.52 13.94 12.47
C ALA A 343 8.07 14.54 13.77
N SER A 344 8.94 13.80 14.49
CA SER A 344 9.59 14.23 15.72
C SER A 344 10.42 15.51 15.52
N ILE A 345 11.31 15.52 14.50
CA ILE A 345 12.18 16.67 14.24
C ILE A 345 11.39 17.89 13.74
N ILE A 346 10.35 17.71 12.90
CA ILE A 346 9.46 18.80 12.47
C ILE A 346 8.78 19.45 13.68
N SER A 347 8.20 18.63 14.58
CA SER A 347 7.52 19.10 15.78
C SER A 347 8.47 19.86 16.74
N ALA A 348 9.68 19.33 16.97
CA ALA A 348 10.69 19.98 17.81
C ALA A 348 11.15 21.32 17.24
N MET A 349 11.46 21.38 15.94
CA MET A 349 11.88 22.61 15.26
C MET A 349 10.75 23.66 15.27
N ALA A 350 9.50 23.25 15.07
CA ALA A 350 8.34 24.15 15.19
C ALA A 350 8.26 24.76 16.58
N LYS A 351 8.42 23.96 17.64
CA LYS A 351 8.46 24.43 19.04
C LYS A 351 9.60 25.44 19.26
N TYR A 352 10.78 25.20 18.71
CA TYR A 352 11.92 26.13 18.81
C TYR A 352 11.71 27.44 18.03
N ALA A 353 10.88 27.43 16.99
CA ALA A 353 10.43 28.61 16.27
C ALA A 353 9.25 29.35 16.93
N GLY A 354 8.82 28.91 18.13
CA GLY A 354 7.69 29.47 18.87
C GLY A 354 6.31 29.03 18.39
N ILE A 355 6.22 27.91 17.66
CA ILE A 355 4.98 27.36 17.09
C ILE A 355 4.57 26.15 17.91
N SER A 356 3.39 26.20 18.57
CA SER A 356 2.89 25.15 19.46
C SER A 356 1.78 24.27 18.89
N ASN A 357 1.28 24.57 17.71
CA ASN A 357 0.16 23.93 17.02
C ASN A 357 0.62 22.98 15.89
N VAL A 358 1.80 22.38 16.05
CA VAL A 358 2.29 21.27 15.24
C VAL A 358 2.27 20.00 16.10
N TYR A 359 1.46 19.04 15.70
CA TYR A 359 1.16 17.82 16.44
C TYR A 359 1.79 16.60 15.76
N LEU A 360 2.19 15.61 16.56
CA LEU A 360 2.44 14.26 16.05
C LEU A 360 1.11 13.57 15.75
N ALA A 361 1.06 12.75 14.72
CA ALA A 361 -0.17 12.04 14.35
C ALA A 361 0.12 10.64 13.84
N TRP A 362 -0.57 9.64 14.41
CA TRP A 362 -0.62 8.29 13.89
C TRP A 362 -1.69 8.20 12.79
N ILE A 363 -1.38 7.54 11.70
CA ILE A 363 -2.25 7.44 10.54
C ILE A 363 -2.08 6.10 9.86
N GLY A 364 -3.16 5.56 9.30
CA GLY A 364 -3.09 4.43 8.38
C GLY A 364 -2.85 4.91 6.95
N THR A 365 -2.04 4.19 6.19
CA THR A 365 -1.98 4.40 4.74
C THR A 365 -3.23 3.85 4.07
N ARG A 366 -3.44 4.16 2.79
CA ARG A 366 -4.55 3.62 1.99
C ARG A 366 -4.47 2.09 1.80
N ASN A 367 -3.37 1.44 2.20
CA ASN A 367 -3.29 0.00 2.29
C ASN A 367 -4.14 -0.59 3.43
N ILE A 368 -4.53 0.23 4.40
CA ILE A 368 -5.37 -0.15 5.55
C ILE A 368 -6.78 0.38 5.34
N PRO A 369 -7.81 -0.48 5.13
CA PRO A 369 -9.17 -0.01 4.80
C PRO A 369 -9.95 0.52 6.00
N TYR A 370 -9.48 0.32 7.23
CA TYR A 370 -10.24 0.59 8.45
C TYR A 370 -10.17 2.05 8.89
N SER A 371 -11.24 2.50 9.55
CA SER A 371 -11.27 3.70 10.39
C SER A 371 -10.95 3.38 11.86
N PHE A 372 -10.60 4.38 12.64
CA PHE A 372 -10.40 4.20 14.10
C PHE A 372 -11.68 3.79 14.83
N SER A 373 -12.84 4.24 14.34
CA SER A 373 -14.14 3.87 14.92
C SER A 373 -14.55 2.43 14.61
N GLU A 374 -14.04 1.86 13.50
CA GLU A 374 -14.31 0.47 13.15
C GLU A 374 -13.49 -0.52 13.96
N VAL A 375 -12.21 -0.21 14.17
CA VAL A 375 -11.26 -1.06 14.90
C VAL A 375 -10.23 -0.19 15.61
N ALA A 376 -10.46 0.06 16.90
CA ALA A 376 -9.53 0.86 17.71
C ALA A 376 -8.34 0.02 18.18
N THR A 377 -7.46 -0.35 17.27
CA THR A 377 -6.25 -1.14 17.52
C THR A 377 -5.07 -0.66 16.67
N PRO A 378 -3.83 -1.01 17.02
CA PRO A 378 -2.65 -0.68 16.19
C PRO A 378 -2.70 -1.17 14.75
N SER A 379 -3.58 -2.14 14.41
CA SER A 379 -3.79 -2.59 13.02
C SER A 379 -4.37 -1.50 12.09
N THR A 380 -4.83 -0.37 12.63
CA THR A 380 -5.37 0.77 11.87
C THR A 380 -4.33 1.77 11.43
N THR A 381 -3.08 1.63 11.88
CA THR A 381 -1.99 2.57 11.57
C THR A 381 -0.74 1.83 11.14
N ASP A 382 -0.03 2.38 10.19
CA ASP A 382 1.28 1.92 9.71
C ASP A 382 2.23 3.10 9.39
N HIS A 383 1.82 4.33 9.78
CA HIS A 383 2.57 5.55 9.46
C HIS A 383 2.41 6.61 10.55
N MET A 384 3.37 7.53 10.64
CA MET A 384 3.33 8.72 11.50
C MET A 384 3.79 9.94 10.75
N ILE A 385 3.10 11.06 10.97
CA ILE A 385 3.39 12.37 10.36
C ILE A 385 3.32 13.48 11.40
N ALA A 386 3.79 14.67 11.04
CA ALA A 386 3.45 15.89 11.76
C ALA A 386 2.23 16.56 11.10
N VAL A 387 1.41 17.26 11.91
CA VAL A 387 0.22 17.98 11.44
C VAL A 387 0.23 19.38 11.99
N TYR A 388 0.25 20.38 11.13
CA TYR A 388 0.15 21.78 11.49
C TYR A 388 -1.30 22.26 11.44
N LYS A 389 -1.80 22.78 12.56
CA LYS A 389 -3.15 23.37 12.67
C LYS A 389 -3.09 24.87 12.38
N LYS A 390 -3.57 25.27 11.21
CA LYS A 390 -3.69 26.67 10.78
C LYS A 390 -5.12 27.16 10.96
N GLY A 391 -5.41 27.78 12.09
CA GLY A 391 -6.80 28.18 12.42
C GLY A 391 -7.72 26.96 12.49
N SER A 392 -8.69 26.84 11.58
CA SER A 392 -9.57 25.67 11.44
C SER A 392 -9.07 24.61 10.47
N GLU A 393 -8.02 24.89 9.71
CA GLU A 393 -7.45 24.00 8.71
C GLU A 393 -6.29 23.16 9.27
N TYR A 394 -6.06 21.98 8.68
CA TYR A 394 -4.95 21.10 9.00
C TYR A 394 -4.08 20.89 7.77
N ILE A 395 -2.77 21.09 7.94
CA ILE A 395 -1.75 20.85 6.92
C ILE A 395 -0.94 19.64 7.36
N PHE A 396 -0.94 18.60 6.54
CA PHE A 396 -0.29 17.32 6.82
C PHE A 396 1.16 17.36 6.30
N LEU A 397 2.10 17.19 7.23
CA LEU A 397 3.53 17.38 6.98
C LEU A 397 4.22 16.01 6.99
N ASP A 398 4.19 15.34 5.84
CA ASP A 398 4.86 14.07 5.62
C ASP A 398 6.14 14.31 4.82
N ALA A 399 7.28 14.18 5.49
CA ALA A 399 8.60 14.45 4.91
C ALA A 399 9.32 13.18 4.40
N THR A 400 8.60 12.06 4.28
CA THR A 400 9.20 10.76 3.92
C THR A 400 9.67 10.66 2.47
N ASP A 401 9.11 11.44 1.56
CA ASP A 401 9.65 11.64 0.21
C ASP A 401 10.27 13.05 0.07
N GLN A 402 11.20 13.23 -0.87
CA GLN A 402 11.89 14.50 -1.06
C GLN A 402 11.14 15.50 -1.94
N GLU A 403 10.21 15.05 -2.79
CA GLU A 403 9.66 15.86 -3.88
C GLU A 403 8.27 16.46 -3.59
N THR A 404 7.50 15.93 -2.65
CA THR A 404 6.17 16.43 -2.33
C THR A 404 6.22 17.86 -1.79
N ALA A 405 5.39 18.75 -2.38
CA ALA A 405 5.29 20.16 -2.01
C ALA A 405 4.58 20.35 -0.66
N TYR A 406 4.89 21.46 0.02
CA TYR A 406 4.17 21.89 1.22
C TYR A 406 2.67 22.10 0.92
N GLY A 407 1.81 21.63 1.84
CA GLY A 407 0.36 21.70 1.69
C GLY A 407 -0.26 20.61 0.83
N LEU A 408 0.56 19.72 0.29
CA LEU A 408 0.11 18.50 -0.40
C LEU A 408 0.37 17.31 0.54
N PRO A 409 -0.67 16.60 1.05
CA PRO A 409 -0.46 15.37 1.82
C PRO A 409 0.14 14.28 0.93
N SER A 410 0.82 13.30 1.47
CA SER A 410 1.28 12.16 0.68
C SER A 410 0.12 11.42 0.03
N ALA A 411 0.28 10.94 -1.22
CA ALA A 411 -0.80 10.31 -1.97
C ALA A 411 -1.44 9.13 -1.21
N PHE A 412 -0.60 8.34 -0.54
CA PHE A 412 -1.00 7.13 0.17
C PHE A 412 -1.70 7.36 1.51
N ILE A 413 -1.83 8.62 2.01
CA ILE A 413 -2.61 8.93 3.22
C ILE A 413 -3.91 9.69 2.94
N GLN A 414 -4.23 10.02 1.69
CA GLN A 414 -5.47 10.71 1.33
C GLN A 414 -6.70 9.90 1.77
N ASP A 415 -7.75 10.59 2.18
CA ASP A 415 -9.01 10.03 2.70
C ASP A 415 -8.88 9.23 4.00
N LYS A 416 -7.69 9.21 4.64
CA LYS A 416 -7.44 8.51 5.91
C LYS A 416 -7.64 9.44 7.11
N GLU A 417 -7.92 8.82 8.26
CA GLU A 417 -8.01 9.48 9.55
C GLU A 417 -6.63 9.55 10.21
N ALA A 418 -6.28 10.71 10.74
CA ALA A 418 -5.08 10.94 11.54
C ALA A 418 -5.48 11.16 13.01
N LEU A 419 -4.85 10.42 13.91
CA LEU A 419 -5.02 10.51 15.36
C LEU A 419 -3.93 11.42 15.93
N LEU A 420 -4.27 12.66 16.27
CA LEU A 420 -3.34 13.70 16.74
C LEU A 420 -3.03 13.52 18.23
N TYR A 421 -1.74 13.59 18.56
CA TYR A 421 -1.26 13.66 19.94
C TYR A 421 -1.35 15.09 20.48
N ASN A 422 -2.18 15.29 21.48
CA ASN A 422 -2.35 16.58 22.18
C ASN A 422 -2.41 16.37 23.71
N GLY A 423 -1.32 15.83 24.27
CA GLY A 423 -1.21 15.54 25.72
C GLY A 423 -2.23 14.49 26.18
N SER A 424 -3.11 14.86 27.12
CA SER A 424 -4.12 13.94 27.68
C SER A 424 -5.34 13.72 26.78
N GLN A 425 -5.49 14.50 25.71
CA GLN A 425 -6.62 14.44 24.80
C GLN A 425 -6.16 14.07 23.39
N TYR A 426 -7.03 13.39 22.66
CA TYR A 426 -6.81 13.13 21.24
C TYR A 426 -7.75 13.94 20.38
N GLN A 427 -7.36 14.10 19.14
CA GLN A 427 -8.23 14.61 18.10
C GLN A 427 -8.07 13.75 16.85
N ILE A 428 -9.17 13.43 16.19
CA ILE A 428 -9.15 12.76 14.90
C ILE A 428 -9.47 13.79 13.82
N VAL A 429 -8.62 13.84 12.79
CA VAL A 429 -8.81 14.70 11.62
C VAL A 429 -8.69 13.85 10.37
N LYS A 430 -9.47 14.19 9.34
CA LYS A 430 -9.45 13.46 8.08
C LYS A 430 -8.56 14.18 7.06
N VAL A 431 -7.67 13.43 6.40
CA VAL A 431 -6.84 13.93 5.30
C VAL A 431 -7.74 14.12 4.07
N PRO A 432 -7.78 15.30 3.46
CA PRO A 432 -8.60 15.52 2.28
C PRO A 432 -8.06 14.79 1.06
N ILE A 433 -8.96 14.43 0.14
CA ILE A 433 -8.57 14.03 -1.22
C ILE A 433 -8.14 15.29 -1.96
N THR A 434 -6.95 15.28 -2.52
CA THR A 434 -6.40 16.40 -3.28
C THR A 434 -7.17 16.57 -4.59
N ALA A 435 -7.63 17.79 -4.85
CA ALA A 435 -8.38 18.12 -6.07
C ALA A 435 -7.54 17.86 -7.34
N PRO A 436 -8.12 17.36 -8.44
CA PRO A 436 -7.41 16.96 -9.66
C PRO A 436 -6.56 18.09 -10.27
N VAL A 437 -7.03 19.35 -10.16
CA VAL A 437 -6.29 20.54 -10.64
C VAL A 437 -4.92 20.72 -9.96
N LYS A 438 -4.69 20.16 -8.77
CA LYS A 438 -3.39 20.19 -8.10
C LYS A 438 -2.42 19.15 -8.68
N ASN A 439 -2.95 18.11 -9.35
CA ASN A 439 -2.21 17.00 -9.94
C ASN A 439 -2.31 17.08 -11.47
N GLN A 440 -1.92 18.21 -12.03
CA GLN A 440 -2.10 18.50 -13.44
C GLN A 440 -0.87 18.05 -14.26
N ILE A 441 -1.14 17.43 -15.40
CA ILE A 441 -0.22 17.32 -16.54
C ILE A 441 -0.80 18.20 -17.65
N ARG A 442 -0.09 19.26 -18.00
CA ARG A 442 -0.46 20.18 -19.07
C ARG A 442 0.60 20.15 -20.15
N ASP A 443 0.18 19.91 -21.39
CA ASP A 443 1.07 19.93 -22.54
C ASP A 443 0.50 20.81 -23.65
N ALA A 444 1.29 21.79 -24.09
CA ALA A 444 0.93 22.73 -25.15
C ALA A 444 1.91 22.55 -26.31
N VAL A 445 1.39 22.22 -27.49
CA VAL A 445 2.16 21.83 -28.66
C VAL A 445 1.78 22.69 -29.86
N VAL A 446 2.77 23.20 -30.58
CA VAL A 446 2.60 23.84 -31.91
C VAL A 446 3.25 22.94 -32.95
N ILE A 447 2.50 22.63 -34.02
CA ILE A 447 2.99 21.77 -35.07
C ILE A 447 2.92 22.44 -36.45
N ASN A 448 3.92 22.11 -37.26
CA ASN A 448 4.00 22.43 -38.70
C ASN A 448 3.98 21.12 -39.49
N ILE A 449 3.36 21.18 -40.66
CA ILE A 449 3.32 20.08 -41.64
C ILE A 449 4.19 20.46 -42.82
N GLN A 450 5.18 19.62 -43.13
CA GLN A 450 6.01 19.77 -44.30
C GLN A 450 6.33 18.39 -44.92
N ASN A 451 6.02 18.20 -46.20
CA ASN A 451 6.27 16.91 -46.89
C ASN A 451 5.69 15.70 -46.13
N GLU A 452 4.46 15.81 -45.63
CA GLU A 452 3.73 14.77 -44.86
C GLU A 452 4.42 14.38 -43.55
N LYS A 453 5.41 15.17 -43.09
CA LYS A 453 6.04 15.06 -41.77
C LYS A 453 5.56 16.16 -40.85
N ILE A 454 5.56 15.85 -39.57
CA ILE A 454 5.26 16.83 -38.50
C ILE A 454 6.59 17.25 -37.89
N SER A 455 6.80 18.56 -37.78
CA SER A 455 7.78 19.16 -36.86
C SER A 455 7.03 20.02 -35.84
N GLY A 456 7.49 20.05 -34.63
CA GLY A 456 6.79 20.82 -33.59
C GLY A 456 7.65 21.15 -32.39
N SER A 457 7.13 22.09 -31.59
CA SER A 457 7.66 22.45 -30.28
C SER A 457 6.58 22.26 -29.25
N GLY A 458 6.94 21.83 -28.06
CA GLY A 458 6.01 21.61 -26.95
C GLY A 458 6.53 22.19 -25.65
N TRP A 459 5.57 22.48 -24.74
CA TRP A 459 5.83 22.90 -23.38
C TRP A 459 4.97 22.09 -22.43
N LEU A 460 5.64 21.16 -21.72
CA LEU A 460 5.04 20.27 -20.73
C LEU A 460 5.22 20.83 -19.33
N GLN A 461 4.13 20.89 -18.56
CA GLN A 461 4.12 21.28 -17.16
C GLN A 461 3.49 20.16 -16.32
N ILE A 462 4.16 19.75 -15.23
CA ILE A 462 3.73 18.66 -14.37
C ILE A 462 3.69 19.16 -12.92
N SER A 463 2.55 19.01 -12.25
CA SER A 463 2.34 19.47 -10.88
C SER A 463 1.82 18.37 -9.95
N GLY A 464 1.87 18.62 -8.64
CA GLY A 464 1.35 17.75 -7.60
C GLY A 464 2.05 16.38 -7.56
N TYR A 465 1.28 15.32 -7.34
CA TYR A 465 1.82 13.95 -7.28
C TYR A 465 2.44 13.48 -8.60
N ASN A 466 1.92 13.97 -9.73
CA ASN A 466 2.54 13.69 -11.02
C ASN A 466 3.99 14.24 -11.08
N ARG A 467 4.23 15.45 -10.54
CA ARG A 467 5.58 16.00 -10.39
C ARG A 467 6.44 15.15 -9.47
N THR A 468 5.93 14.81 -8.28
CA THR A 468 6.62 13.96 -7.30
C THR A 468 7.06 12.65 -7.92
N ASN A 469 6.14 11.95 -8.60
CA ASN A 469 6.42 10.66 -9.25
C ASN A 469 7.43 10.81 -10.40
N THR A 470 7.27 11.85 -11.25
CA THR A 470 8.17 12.10 -12.37
C THR A 470 9.59 12.38 -11.90
N LEU A 471 9.77 13.30 -10.95
CA LEU A 471 11.10 13.63 -10.44
C LEU A 471 11.73 12.49 -9.63
N GLY A 472 10.93 11.74 -8.87
CA GLY A 472 11.41 10.54 -8.18
C GLY A 472 11.93 9.47 -9.15
N GLN A 473 11.26 9.27 -10.28
CA GLN A 473 11.72 8.34 -11.34
C GLN A 473 12.95 8.87 -12.08
N LEU A 474 12.96 10.16 -12.42
CA LEU A 474 14.10 10.80 -13.10
C LEU A 474 15.35 10.80 -12.22
N GLY A 475 15.21 10.97 -10.90
CA GLY A 475 16.31 10.94 -9.93
C GLY A 475 17.53 11.72 -10.40
N ASP A 476 18.71 11.16 -10.16
CA ASP A 476 20.01 11.70 -10.58
C ASP A 476 20.45 11.23 -11.98
N ALA A 477 19.52 10.70 -12.80
CA ALA A 477 19.84 10.30 -14.15
C ALA A 477 20.41 11.48 -14.96
N ALA A 478 21.49 11.22 -15.69
CA ALA A 478 22.21 12.22 -16.47
C ALA A 478 22.47 11.77 -17.91
N ASN A 479 22.84 12.70 -18.76
CA ASN A 479 23.27 12.48 -20.13
C ASN A 479 22.26 11.63 -20.95
N LYS A 480 22.74 10.55 -21.57
CA LYS A 480 21.91 9.69 -22.43
C LYS A 480 20.71 9.10 -21.71
N THR A 481 20.87 8.68 -20.46
CA THR A 481 19.75 8.11 -19.68
C THR A 481 18.68 9.18 -19.46
N ARG A 482 19.07 10.38 -19.05
CA ARG A 482 18.14 11.52 -18.88
C ARG A 482 17.40 11.84 -20.18
N PHE A 483 18.14 11.91 -21.29
CA PHE A 483 17.55 12.16 -22.61
C PHE A 483 16.47 11.12 -22.98
N GLU A 484 16.75 9.82 -22.81
CA GLU A 484 15.77 8.77 -23.14
C GLU A 484 14.54 8.82 -22.20
N MET A 485 14.73 9.16 -20.93
CA MET A 485 13.62 9.33 -19.99
C MET A 485 12.75 10.54 -20.36
N ILE A 486 13.36 11.68 -20.70
CA ILE A 486 12.62 12.87 -21.19
C ILE A 486 11.94 12.57 -22.51
N LYS A 487 12.60 11.89 -23.46
CA LYS A 487 11.98 11.44 -24.71
C LYS A 487 10.75 10.58 -24.47
N SER A 488 10.81 9.67 -23.50
CA SER A 488 9.66 8.84 -23.13
C SER A 488 8.52 9.67 -22.52
N LEU A 489 8.86 10.69 -21.72
CA LEU A 489 7.90 11.57 -21.05
C LEU A 489 7.11 12.44 -22.05
N VAL A 490 7.78 12.92 -23.13
CA VAL A 490 7.19 13.81 -24.14
C VAL A 490 6.79 13.09 -25.44
N LEU A 491 6.84 11.76 -25.46
CA LEU A 491 6.51 10.94 -26.63
C LEU A 491 5.10 11.27 -27.18
N LYS A 492 5.00 11.51 -28.50
CA LYS A 492 3.77 11.87 -29.19
C LYS A 492 3.48 10.96 -30.39
N GLY A 493 2.22 10.79 -30.69
CA GLY A 493 1.74 10.17 -31.93
C GLY A 493 2.10 8.70 -32.10
N ASN A 494 3.29 8.41 -32.62
CA ASN A 494 3.70 7.04 -32.96
C ASN A 494 5.18 6.76 -32.62
N ASN A 495 5.66 5.57 -32.95
CA ASN A 495 7.04 5.10 -32.72
C ASN A 495 8.10 5.75 -33.62
N LYS A 496 7.71 6.65 -34.54
CA LYS A 496 8.61 7.46 -35.37
C LYS A 496 8.81 8.87 -34.82
N PHE A 497 8.38 9.09 -33.55
CA PHE A 497 8.69 10.29 -32.83
C PHE A 497 10.19 10.40 -32.56
N THR A 498 10.74 11.58 -32.80
CA THR A 498 12.14 11.91 -32.51
C THR A 498 12.18 13.18 -31.67
N LEU A 499 12.78 13.11 -30.50
CA LEU A 499 13.12 14.28 -29.70
C LEU A 499 14.41 14.89 -30.28
N ASN A 500 14.36 16.15 -30.71
CA ASN A 500 15.50 16.86 -31.28
C ASN A 500 16.31 17.57 -30.19
N ASP A 501 15.63 18.30 -29.30
CA ASP A 501 16.23 19.05 -28.20
C ASP A 501 15.23 19.21 -27.07
N TYR A 502 15.71 19.49 -25.86
CA TYR A 502 14.87 19.79 -24.71
C TYR A 502 15.56 20.69 -23.69
N CYS A 503 14.76 21.37 -22.87
CA CYS A 503 15.22 22.08 -21.67
C CYS A 503 14.31 21.78 -20.49
N GLU A 504 14.86 21.82 -19.28
CA GLU A 504 14.12 21.54 -18.04
C GLU A 504 14.06 22.77 -17.15
N GLY A 505 12.93 22.97 -16.47
CA GLY A 505 12.72 24.06 -15.52
C GLY A 505 12.16 23.59 -14.17
N ASN A 506 12.42 24.39 -13.13
CA ASN A 506 11.89 24.23 -11.77
C ASN A 506 12.20 22.88 -11.09
N LEU A 507 13.32 22.25 -11.42
CA LEU A 507 13.73 20.96 -10.85
C LEU A 507 13.75 20.94 -9.32
N LYS A 508 14.26 22.03 -8.69
CA LYS A 508 14.42 22.13 -7.23
C LYS A 508 13.33 22.93 -6.52
N ASP A 509 12.48 23.62 -7.26
CA ASP A 509 11.40 24.44 -6.70
C ASP A 509 10.12 23.59 -6.60
N ARG A 510 9.88 23.01 -5.41
CA ARG A 510 8.74 22.14 -5.14
C ARG A 510 7.39 22.86 -5.24
N ASP A 511 7.37 24.18 -5.14
CA ASP A 511 6.14 24.99 -5.20
C ASP A 511 5.69 25.30 -6.63
N LYS A 512 6.56 25.00 -7.61
CA LYS A 512 6.28 25.22 -9.03
C LYS A 512 6.11 23.90 -9.80
N PRO A 513 5.36 23.92 -10.91
CA PRO A 513 5.35 22.77 -11.82
C PRO A 513 6.76 22.46 -12.32
N TYR A 514 7.07 21.17 -12.46
CA TYR A 514 8.22 20.74 -13.25
C TYR A 514 7.91 21.00 -14.73
N GLU A 515 8.86 21.57 -15.45
CA GLU A 515 8.67 22.03 -16.83
C GLU A 515 9.65 21.38 -17.79
N VAL A 516 9.18 21.03 -18.98
CA VAL A 516 10.01 20.53 -20.08
C VAL A 516 9.60 21.26 -21.37
N GLY A 517 10.49 22.12 -21.87
CA GLY A 517 10.40 22.61 -23.24
C GLY A 517 11.05 21.61 -24.18
N TYR A 518 10.47 21.33 -25.36
CA TYR A 518 11.02 20.31 -26.25
C TYR A 518 10.68 20.58 -27.73
N ASP A 519 11.61 20.19 -28.63
CA ASP A 519 11.44 20.20 -30.07
C ASP A 519 11.45 18.77 -30.61
N PHE A 520 10.57 18.49 -31.57
CA PHE A 520 10.39 17.13 -32.05
C PHE A 520 10.01 17.02 -33.53
N ASN A 521 10.16 15.81 -34.07
CA ASN A 521 9.62 15.41 -35.35
C ASN A 521 8.81 14.11 -35.22
N ILE A 522 7.78 13.96 -36.06
CA ILE A 522 7.04 12.70 -36.21
C ILE A 522 6.93 12.38 -37.71
N GLU A 523 7.36 11.19 -38.05
CA GLU A 523 7.20 10.66 -39.44
C GLU A 523 6.08 9.62 -39.50
N ASN A 524 5.48 9.44 -40.68
CA ASN A 524 4.45 8.42 -40.93
C ASN A 524 3.22 8.52 -40.00
N TYR A 525 2.83 9.73 -39.62
CA TYR A 525 1.67 9.97 -38.77
C TYR A 525 0.48 10.55 -39.57
N ILE A 526 0.76 11.34 -40.62
CA ILE A 526 -0.23 11.89 -41.51
C ILE A 526 -0.59 10.82 -42.56
N VAL A 527 -1.88 10.62 -42.79
CA VAL A 527 -2.35 9.73 -43.86
C VAL A 527 -2.78 10.60 -45.05
N LYS A 528 -2.16 10.40 -46.21
CA LYS A 528 -2.53 11.07 -47.46
C LYS A 528 -3.33 10.11 -48.35
N VAL A 529 -4.48 10.59 -48.80
CA VAL A 529 -5.34 9.89 -49.75
C VAL A 529 -5.68 10.89 -50.84
N ASP A 530 -5.20 10.65 -52.05
CA ASP A 530 -5.31 11.56 -53.20
C ASP A 530 -4.82 12.98 -52.85
N LYS A 531 -5.72 13.95 -52.82
CA LYS A 531 -5.46 15.35 -52.49
C LYS A 531 -5.80 15.70 -51.04
N GLU A 532 -6.04 14.73 -50.16
CA GLU A 532 -6.46 14.96 -48.80
C GLU A 532 -5.41 14.46 -47.82
N LEU A 533 -5.19 15.25 -46.73
CA LEU A 533 -4.39 14.84 -45.58
C LEU A 533 -5.31 14.64 -44.39
N TYR A 534 -5.19 13.49 -43.75
CA TYR A 534 -5.88 13.11 -42.54
C TYR A 534 -4.90 13.19 -41.36
N LEU A 535 -5.21 14.02 -40.38
CA LEU A 535 -4.33 14.26 -39.24
C LEU A 535 -5.12 14.21 -37.92
N ASN A 536 -4.71 13.32 -37.04
CA ASN A 536 -5.22 13.27 -35.69
C ASN A 536 -4.40 14.22 -34.80
N LEU A 537 -5.08 15.18 -34.14
CA LEU A 537 -4.44 16.13 -33.24
C LEU A 537 -4.36 15.64 -31.80
N THR A 538 -5.01 14.51 -31.46
CA THR A 538 -4.98 13.95 -30.12
C THR A 538 -3.76 13.04 -29.97
N PHE A 539 -2.63 13.63 -29.60
CA PHE A 539 -1.37 12.88 -29.41
C PHE A 539 -1.38 12.07 -28.11
N ASP A 540 -1.97 12.62 -27.03
CA ASP A 540 -2.03 11.99 -25.71
C ASP A 540 -3.40 11.36 -25.52
N LYS A 541 -3.45 10.05 -25.27
CA LYS A 541 -4.69 9.27 -25.17
C LYS A 541 -4.83 8.66 -23.77
N TYR A 542 -5.01 9.52 -22.79
CA TYR A 542 -5.17 9.09 -21.39
C TYR A 542 -6.35 8.15 -21.22
N TYR A 543 -6.16 7.08 -20.47
CA TYR A 543 -7.16 6.03 -20.20
C TYR A 543 -7.63 5.21 -21.43
N GLU A 544 -7.04 5.35 -22.60
CA GLU A 544 -7.41 4.57 -23.79
C GLU A 544 -7.39 3.05 -23.54
N LYS A 545 -6.43 2.59 -22.75
CA LYS A 545 -6.22 1.16 -22.42
C LYS A 545 -6.70 0.76 -21.04
N SER A 546 -7.48 1.59 -20.37
CA SER A 546 -7.89 1.39 -18.97
C SER A 546 -9.25 0.68 -18.83
N ASN A 547 -9.64 -0.14 -19.80
CA ASN A 547 -10.81 -1.01 -19.65
C ASN A 547 -10.58 -2.02 -18.52
N LEU A 548 -11.59 -2.19 -17.69
CA LEU A 548 -11.61 -3.17 -16.62
C LEU A 548 -12.21 -4.49 -17.13
N GLU A 549 -11.61 -5.61 -16.75
CA GLU A 549 -12.07 -6.94 -17.13
C GLU A 549 -13.42 -7.24 -16.48
N LYS A 550 -14.25 -8.04 -17.16
CA LYS A 550 -15.61 -8.37 -16.69
C LYS A 550 -15.61 -9.19 -15.40
N ASP A 551 -14.59 -10.02 -15.22
CA ASP A 551 -14.40 -10.90 -14.06
C ASP A 551 -13.53 -10.27 -12.98
N ARG A 552 -13.19 -8.99 -13.10
CA ARG A 552 -12.46 -8.24 -12.07
C ARG A 552 -13.27 -8.22 -10.77
N GLU A 553 -12.61 -8.60 -9.66
CA GLU A 553 -13.20 -8.64 -8.33
C GLU A 553 -12.69 -7.51 -7.42
N ALA A 554 -11.41 -7.12 -7.57
CA ALA A 554 -10.83 -6.06 -6.77
C ALA A 554 -11.22 -4.66 -7.28
N ASN A 555 -11.37 -3.71 -6.36
CA ASN A 555 -11.50 -2.29 -6.69
C ASN A 555 -10.33 -1.84 -7.57
N TYR A 556 -10.49 -0.72 -8.28
CA TYR A 556 -9.43 -0.09 -9.06
C TYR A 556 -9.04 1.23 -8.38
N ASP A 557 -7.80 1.34 -7.94
CA ASP A 557 -7.26 2.52 -7.24
C ASP A 557 -6.44 3.38 -8.21
N PHE A 558 -6.75 4.68 -8.28
CA PHE A 558 -6.00 5.66 -9.08
C PHE A 558 -4.83 6.28 -8.31
N ASP A 559 -4.58 5.91 -7.06
CA ASP A 559 -3.68 6.56 -6.11
C ASP A 559 -4.08 8.02 -5.79
N PHE A 560 -4.43 8.83 -6.79
CA PHE A 560 -4.88 10.21 -6.67
C PHE A 560 -5.71 10.65 -7.88
N LEU A 561 -6.44 11.75 -7.71
CA LEU A 561 -7.20 12.36 -8.80
C LEU A 561 -6.27 13.14 -9.73
N ASN A 562 -6.50 13.02 -11.05
CA ASN A 562 -5.69 13.62 -12.10
C ASN A 562 -6.49 14.64 -12.93
N GLN A 563 -5.79 15.67 -13.40
CA GLN A 563 -6.24 16.52 -14.50
C GLN A 563 -5.21 16.50 -15.63
N PHE A 564 -5.64 16.16 -16.84
CA PHE A 564 -4.82 16.19 -18.05
C PHE A 564 -5.32 17.29 -18.95
N VAL A 565 -4.43 18.16 -19.43
CA VAL A 565 -4.76 19.26 -20.34
C VAL A 565 -3.80 19.21 -21.51
N SER A 566 -4.29 18.83 -22.68
CA SER A 566 -3.52 18.83 -23.92
C SER A 566 -4.05 19.92 -24.84
N SER A 567 -3.15 20.71 -25.43
CA SER A 567 -3.50 21.67 -26.48
C SER A 567 -2.56 21.53 -27.66
N VAL A 568 -3.11 21.47 -28.86
CA VAL A 568 -2.34 21.35 -30.10
C VAL A 568 -2.78 22.43 -31.07
N THR A 569 -1.85 23.30 -31.48
CA THR A 569 -2.04 24.28 -32.54
C THR A 569 -1.37 23.78 -33.81
N CYS A 570 -2.17 23.45 -34.81
CA CYS A 570 -1.71 22.98 -36.11
C CYS A 570 -1.69 24.13 -37.13
N LEU A 571 -0.50 24.50 -37.61
CA LEU A 571 -0.34 25.48 -38.67
C LEU A 571 -0.62 24.82 -40.02
N ILE A 572 -1.62 25.33 -40.75
CA ILE A 572 -2.04 24.77 -42.05
C ILE A 572 -1.12 25.29 -43.16
N PRO A 573 -0.47 24.37 -43.94
CA PRO A 573 0.38 24.77 -45.06
C PRO A 573 -0.40 25.56 -46.10
N LYS A 574 0.27 26.51 -46.79
CA LYS A 574 -0.38 27.43 -47.76
C LYS A 574 -1.06 26.71 -48.90
N GLU A 575 -0.58 25.51 -49.27
CA GLU A 575 -1.09 24.66 -50.35
C GLU A 575 -2.40 23.96 -49.99
N TYR A 576 -2.80 23.97 -48.71
CA TYR A 576 -3.99 23.27 -48.22
C TYR A 576 -5.05 24.25 -47.71
N THR A 577 -6.26 23.75 -47.70
CA THR A 577 -7.43 24.36 -47.00
C THR A 577 -8.02 23.35 -46.02
N VAL A 578 -8.67 23.80 -44.97
CA VAL A 578 -9.35 22.90 -44.03
C VAL A 578 -10.69 22.47 -44.63
N LYS A 579 -10.82 21.15 -44.90
CA LYS A 579 -12.06 20.54 -45.41
C LYS A 579 -12.98 20.11 -44.28
N TYR A 580 -12.43 19.61 -43.17
CA TYR A 580 -13.18 19.10 -42.04
C TYR A 580 -12.46 19.37 -40.72
N VAL A 581 -13.23 19.79 -39.71
CA VAL A 581 -12.81 19.91 -38.33
C VAL A 581 -13.80 19.11 -37.48
N PRO A 582 -13.34 18.25 -36.54
CA PRO A 582 -14.22 17.47 -35.68
C PRO A 582 -15.16 18.36 -34.85
N LYS A 583 -16.33 17.84 -34.51
CA LYS A 583 -17.23 18.46 -33.56
C LYS A 583 -16.67 18.38 -32.15
N ASN A 584 -16.99 19.38 -31.33
CA ASN A 584 -16.70 19.35 -29.91
C ASN A 584 -17.39 18.13 -29.25
N PHE A 585 -16.73 17.55 -28.28
CA PHE A 585 -17.19 16.35 -27.59
C PHE A 585 -17.04 16.55 -26.08
N GLU A 586 -18.00 16.07 -25.31
CA GLU A 586 -17.98 16.16 -23.85
C GLU A 586 -18.51 14.87 -23.21
N ILE A 587 -17.87 14.46 -22.13
CA ILE A 587 -18.36 13.49 -21.14
C ILE A 587 -18.35 14.19 -19.79
N ASP A 588 -19.46 14.09 -19.06
CA ASP A 588 -19.51 14.51 -17.67
C ASP A 588 -20.37 13.51 -16.87
N ASN A 589 -19.73 12.66 -16.08
CA ASN A 589 -20.39 11.69 -15.20
C ASN A 589 -19.73 11.69 -13.81
N GLU A 590 -20.14 10.81 -12.93
CA GLU A 590 -19.64 10.72 -11.56
C GLU A 590 -18.17 10.25 -11.45
N LEU A 591 -17.61 9.64 -12.51
CA LEU A 591 -16.26 9.06 -12.50
C LEU A 591 -15.24 9.94 -13.20
N LEU A 592 -15.65 10.62 -14.29
CA LEU A 592 -14.75 11.37 -15.14
C LEU A 592 -15.49 12.51 -15.84
N LYS A 593 -14.79 13.65 -15.98
CA LYS A 593 -15.13 14.72 -16.89
C LYS A 593 -14.10 14.79 -18.00
N ALA A 594 -14.54 14.84 -19.26
CA ALA A 594 -13.68 15.02 -20.42
C ALA A 594 -14.32 15.99 -21.41
N GLN A 595 -13.51 16.89 -21.96
CA GLN A 595 -13.96 17.86 -22.94
C GLN A 595 -12.92 17.98 -24.04
N PHE A 596 -13.35 17.89 -25.32
CA PHE A 596 -12.55 18.08 -26.51
C PHE A 596 -13.15 19.21 -27.33
N THR A 597 -12.36 20.22 -27.65
CA THR A 597 -12.80 21.36 -28.43
C THR A 597 -11.85 21.54 -29.63
N TYR A 598 -12.44 21.88 -30.77
CA TYR A 598 -11.72 22.18 -32.01
C TYR A 598 -12.16 23.55 -32.51
N GLN A 599 -11.19 24.37 -32.91
CA GLN A 599 -11.44 25.71 -33.45
C GLN A 599 -10.58 25.98 -34.68
N LEU A 600 -11.17 26.51 -35.72
CA LEU A 600 -10.45 27.02 -36.89
C LEU A 600 -10.25 28.53 -36.73
N LEU A 601 -8.99 28.97 -36.63
CA LEU A 601 -8.60 30.36 -36.42
C LEU A 601 -7.66 30.82 -37.54
N GLY A 602 -8.23 31.42 -38.57
CA GLY A 602 -7.45 31.80 -39.77
C GLY A 602 -6.85 30.60 -40.49
N ASN A 603 -5.54 30.48 -40.44
CA ASN A 603 -4.78 29.34 -41.03
C ASN A 603 -4.30 28.34 -39.95
N THR A 604 -4.91 28.30 -38.81
CA THR A 604 -4.60 27.32 -37.74
C THR A 604 -5.82 26.55 -37.34
N VAL A 605 -5.64 25.28 -36.99
CA VAL A 605 -6.62 24.50 -36.26
C VAL A 605 -6.10 24.27 -34.84
N GLU A 606 -6.86 24.69 -33.85
CA GLU A 606 -6.56 24.44 -32.45
C GLU A 606 -7.44 23.31 -31.92
N MET A 607 -6.82 22.33 -31.26
CA MET A 607 -7.47 21.30 -30.46
C MET A 607 -7.11 21.49 -28.99
N LYS A 608 -8.11 21.42 -28.10
CA LYS A 608 -7.86 21.35 -26.65
C LYS A 608 -8.64 20.20 -26.06
N ALA A 609 -7.95 19.35 -25.30
CA ALA A 609 -8.55 18.27 -24.51
C ALA A 609 -8.29 18.52 -23.02
N THR A 610 -9.33 18.34 -22.21
CA THR A 610 -9.23 18.37 -20.74
C THR A 610 -9.92 17.13 -20.19
N LEU A 611 -9.24 16.37 -19.33
CA LEU A 611 -9.78 15.21 -18.65
C LEU A 611 -9.54 15.35 -17.15
N GLU A 612 -10.57 15.05 -16.33
CA GLU A 612 -10.48 15.08 -14.87
C GLU A 612 -11.10 13.81 -14.28
N THR A 613 -10.36 13.08 -13.46
CA THR A 613 -10.94 12.01 -12.65
C THR A 613 -11.67 12.60 -11.44
N LYS A 614 -12.81 12.00 -11.08
CA LYS A 614 -13.66 12.49 -9.98
C LYS A 614 -13.70 11.52 -8.79
N LYS A 615 -13.29 10.29 -8.97
CA LYS A 615 -13.33 9.24 -7.94
C LYS A 615 -11.95 8.61 -7.83
N ILE A 616 -11.39 8.59 -6.61
CA ILE A 616 -10.05 8.09 -6.37
C ILE A 616 -9.97 6.56 -6.45
N MET A 617 -11.08 5.86 -6.16
CA MET A 617 -11.20 4.41 -6.22
C MET A 617 -12.51 4.02 -6.87
N LEU A 618 -12.47 3.15 -7.87
CA LEU A 618 -13.65 2.57 -8.50
C LEU A 618 -14.00 1.26 -7.79
N GLU A 619 -15.25 1.14 -7.38
CA GLU A 619 -15.82 -0.08 -6.84
C GLU A 619 -16.48 -0.89 -7.97
N LYS A 620 -16.80 -2.14 -7.73
CA LYS A 620 -17.41 -3.04 -8.73
C LYS A 620 -18.66 -2.46 -9.42
N LYS A 621 -19.46 -1.68 -8.70
CA LYS A 621 -20.63 -0.98 -9.25
C LYS A 621 -20.29 0.08 -10.31
N ASP A 622 -19.05 0.62 -10.28
CA ASP A 622 -18.59 1.67 -11.16
C ASP A 622 -18.02 1.13 -12.51
N PHE A 623 -17.67 -0.16 -12.57
CA PHE A 623 -16.92 -0.75 -13.68
C PHE A 623 -17.63 -0.66 -15.02
N ALA A 624 -18.95 -0.85 -15.05
CA ALA A 624 -19.74 -0.76 -16.27
C ALA A 624 -19.72 0.66 -16.83
N LEU A 625 -19.94 1.67 -15.97
CA LEU A 625 -19.90 3.09 -16.36
C LEU A 625 -18.48 3.52 -16.78
N TRP A 626 -17.46 3.03 -16.08
CA TRP A 626 -16.06 3.29 -16.45
C TRP A 626 -15.73 2.74 -17.84
N ASN A 627 -16.07 1.49 -18.15
CA ASN A 627 -15.82 0.88 -19.44
C ASN A 627 -16.58 1.58 -20.58
N GLU A 628 -17.82 2.04 -20.33
CA GLU A 628 -18.57 2.86 -21.28
C GLU A 628 -17.87 4.21 -21.51
N THR A 629 -17.38 4.84 -20.45
CA THR A 629 -16.64 6.11 -20.50
C THR A 629 -15.36 5.95 -21.34
N VAL A 630 -14.57 4.91 -21.09
CA VAL A 630 -13.35 4.59 -21.88
C VAL A 630 -13.69 4.34 -23.35
N LYS A 631 -14.81 3.66 -23.64
CA LYS A 631 -15.26 3.44 -25.02
C LYS A 631 -15.57 4.78 -25.73
N LYS A 632 -16.25 5.71 -25.07
CA LYS A 632 -16.54 7.04 -25.59
C LYS A 632 -15.28 7.86 -25.81
N LEU A 633 -14.31 7.79 -24.88
CA LEU A 633 -12.99 8.42 -25.04
C LEU A 633 -12.24 7.89 -26.25
N LYS A 634 -12.22 6.57 -26.46
CA LYS A 634 -11.61 5.96 -27.66
C LYS A 634 -12.19 6.49 -28.97
N SER A 635 -13.51 6.70 -29.00
CA SER A 635 -14.16 7.29 -30.16
C SER A 635 -13.68 8.73 -30.42
N ALA A 636 -13.62 9.56 -29.35
CA ALA A 636 -13.13 10.93 -29.46
C ALA A 636 -11.64 11.00 -29.87
N TYR A 637 -10.82 10.07 -29.38
CA TYR A 637 -9.41 9.95 -29.78
C TYR A 637 -9.17 9.51 -31.23
N GLY A 638 -10.18 8.97 -31.89
CA GLY A 638 -10.14 8.58 -33.30
C GLY A 638 -10.41 9.72 -34.27
N GLU A 639 -10.88 10.87 -33.80
CA GLU A 639 -11.25 12.01 -34.64
C GLU A 639 -10.02 12.63 -35.34
N THR A 640 -10.19 13.04 -36.60
CA THR A 640 -9.13 13.62 -37.43
C THR A 640 -9.60 14.90 -38.10
N ILE A 641 -8.72 15.88 -38.29
CA ILE A 641 -8.94 16.98 -39.22
C ILE A 641 -8.63 16.51 -40.63
N ILE A 642 -9.30 17.08 -41.62
CA ILE A 642 -9.05 16.80 -43.04
C ILE A 642 -8.62 18.10 -43.74
N LEU A 643 -7.46 18.07 -44.37
CA LEU A 643 -6.94 19.16 -45.17
C LEU A 643 -7.02 18.77 -46.64
N GLN A 644 -7.49 19.69 -47.51
CA GLN A 644 -7.64 19.53 -48.94
C GLN A 644 -6.57 20.34 -49.68
N GLU A 645 -5.81 19.72 -50.55
CA GLU A 645 -4.89 20.42 -51.46
C GLU A 645 -5.67 21.32 -52.41
N LYS A 646 -5.19 22.56 -52.62
CA LYS A 646 -5.83 23.60 -53.46
C LYS A 646 -5.81 23.27 -54.92
#